data_54142041c5ac1acf991f5933d77d7d3d
#
_entry.id   54142041c5ac1acf991f5933d77d7d3d
#
_cell.length_a   1.000
_cell.length_b   1.000
_cell.length_c   1.000
_cell.angle_alpha   90.00
_cell.angle_beta   90.00
_cell.angle_gamma   90.00
#
_symmetry.space_group_name_H-M   'P 1'
#
loop_
_entity.id
_entity.type
_entity.pdbx_description
1 polymer ?
#
loop_
_entity_poly.entity_id
_entity_poly.type
_entity_poly.pdbx_seq_one_letter_code
_entity_poly.pdbx_strand_id
1 'polypeptide(L)'
;MSANHIPVQFSDRKRRAVDRLTRRLVTCCGVAILLLMLLLFCWLIGVVLPLFNAPGLQIAASQQLWDRAPALAIGNQGKVGWRISERGAARFIPLDGQPAEPALALTPPPGEIVRSVDEQTLLLNMQGALTLIQPTADQQWRFPLGDKPFHLPDGAVTKMALATRHAGQWRIAALTEAGLRVLTLGTDRQASVIPLPQRQLDLLALSPAGDLLYTTESNLLRVWQLDDDRALLRETHALPQRPKSLHLLVGGTSLLIQDGSGVTQWFAIASEQGPRLQRIRTFANSDGETILVTESQRRVFATLSKQGMLRLFASKQNGPILQRQLEPGIVQAQFSPRGDSLLIERAGSWQTLRLDNPWPDVTWRNFWQKIWYENYPGPDWIWQSTAAGDSYQAKFSLMPMVMGTLKAASLALLFATPLALAAAMYTAWFMAPGLRRWVKPAIEMMGALPSVVVGLVAGIWLAPHIGQALVGVLLLPLTLAGTLLLCGVFSARLPPRWRQPGREVLILLPLLLLVTLLTLWLPTLLIPDAGDWLPHYEQRNLLVAALAMGFALVPLIFTLSEDALFSVPAALGQGSLALGATPWQTLTRVVLPGASAGIFAALMIGLGRAVGETMILLMATGNTPQSEGGLFSGLRALSANIAIEMPEAAAGSAHYRVLFLSALMLLLFTLVINTVAELIRQRLRQRYSQHEEQA
;
A
#
# COMPACT_ATOMS: atom_id res chain seq x y z
N MET A 1 38.60 -16.36 -76.29
CA MET A 1 38.95 -15.95 -74.92
C MET A 1 38.05 -16.74 -73.98
N SER A 2 38.64 -17.73 -73.32
CA SER A 2 37.97 -18.73 -72.50
C SER A 2 37.54 -18.12 -71.11
N ALA A 3 36.29 -18.20 -70.83
CA ALA A 3 35.77 -17.85 -69.51
C ALA A 3 36.16 -18.93 -68.48
N ASN A 4 37.04 -18.57 -67.56
CA ASN A 4 37.38 -19.41 -66.40
C ASN A 4 36.17 -19.64 -65.52
N HIS A 5 35.60 -20.83 -65.63
CA HIS A 5 34.63 -21.33 -64.65
C HIS A 5 35.37 -21.65 -63.34
N ILE A 6 35.21 -20.81 -62.33
CA ILE A 6 35.62 -21.09 -60.96
C ILE A 6 34.67 -22.18 -60.41
N PRO A 7 35.17 -23.32 -59.90
CA PRO A 7 34.31 -24.36 -59.38
C PRO A 7 33.76 -24.00 -58.00
N VAL A 8 32.54 -23.52 -57.95
CA VAL A 8 31.83 -23.09 -56.70
C VAL A 8 31.01 -24.25 -56.09
N GLN A 9 31.36 -25.51 -56.28
CA GLN A 9 30.45 -26.61 -55.90
C GLN A 9 30.69 -27.28 -54.54
N PHE A 10 31.84 -27.13 -53.88
CA PHE A 10 32.11 -27.80 -52.59
C PHE A 10 31.86 -26.95 -51.33
N SER A 11 31.75 -25.65 -51.47
CA SER A 11 31.53 -24.71 -50.37
C SER A 11 30.04 -24.56 -49.98
N ASP A 12 29.11 -24.78 -50.91
CA ASP A 12 27.68 -24.47 -50.74
C ASP A 12 26.92 -25.37 -49.76
N ARG A 13 27.28 -26.64 -49.66
CA ARG A 13 26.57 -27.54 -48.71
C ARG A 13 26.88 -27.25 -47.24
N LYS A 14 28.16 -26.95 -46.94
CA LYS A 14 28.58 -26.55 -45.59
C LYS A 14 27.99 -25.21 -45.21
N ARG A 15 28.03 -24.23 -46.10
CA ARG A 15 27.45 -22.89 -45.92
C ARG A 15 25.95 -22.98 -45.67
N ARG A 16 25.19 -23.71 -46.49
CA ARG A 16 23.73 -23.92 -46.28
C ARG A 16 23.43 -24.73 -45.04
N ALA A 17 24.29 -25.64 -44.59
CA ALA A 17 24.11 -26.37 -43.34
C ALA A 17 24.33 -25.46 -42.12
N VAL A 18 25.42 -24.65 -42.15
CA VAL A 18 25.70 -23.65 -41.12
C VAL A 18 24.57 -22.60 -41.07
N ASP A 19 24.16 -22.08 -42.20
CA ASP A 19 23.06 -21.09 -42.27
C ASP A 19 21.76 -21.63 -41.72
N ARG A 20 21.37 -22.87 -42.05
CA ARG A 20 20.21 -23.55 -41.46
C ARG A 20 20.34 -23.76 -39.96
N LEU A 21 21.53 -24.15 -39.50
CA LEU A 21 21.80 -24.34 -38.07
C LEU A 21 21.70 -23.01 -37.32
N THR A 22 22.38 -21.96 -37.83
CA THR A 22 22.34 -20.62 -37.24
C THR A 22 20.96 -20.06 -37.21
N ARG A 23 20.20 -20.16 -38.32
CA ARG A 23 18.81 -19.72 -38.37
C ARG A 23 17.93 -20.45 -37.32
N ARG A 24 18.06 -21.77 -37.16
CA ARG A 24 17.36 -22.54 -36.16
C ARG A 24 17.74 -22.09 -34.75
N LEU A 25 19.03 -21.93 -34.49
CA LEU A 25 19.56 -21.51 -33.20
C LEU A 25 19.04 -20.11 -32.83
N VAL A 26 19.11 -19.15 -33.74
CA VAL A 26 18.58 -17.79 -33.53
C VAL A 26 17.08 -17.82 -33.33
N THR A 27 16.34 -18.64 -34.10
CA THR A 27 14.89 -18.81 -33.91
C THR A 27 14.56 -19.42 -32.55
N CYS A 28 15.29 -20.48 -32.13
CA CYS A 28 15.14 -21.09 -30.81
C CYS A 28 15.43 -20.08 -29.69
N CYS A 29 16.50 -19.30 -29.80
CA CYS A 29 16.82 -18.26 -28.82
C CYS A 29 15.72 -17.18 -28.75
N GLY A 30 15.22 -16.73 -29.91
CA GLY A 30 14.12 -15.76 -29.96
C GLY A 30 12.82 -16.28 -29.32
N VAL A 31 12.45 -17.52 -29.66
CA VAL A 31 11.28 -18.18 -29.04
C VAL A 31 11.49 -18.42 -27.54
N ALA A 32 12.70 -18.80 -27.12
CA ALA A 32 13.02 -19.01 -25.71
C ALA A 32 12.88 -17.73 -24.89
N ILE A 33 13.31 -16.58 -25.42
CA ILE A 33 13.15 -15.28 -24.75
C ILE A 33 11.65 -14.96 -24.58
N LEU A 34 10.84 -15.13 -25.64
CA LEU A 34 9.39 -14.88 -25.58
C LEU A 34 8.72 -15.81 -24.56
N LEU A 35 9.12 -17.09 -24.56
CA LEU A 35 8.60 -18.09 -23.63
C LEU A 35 8.98 -17.71 -22.18
N LEU A 36 10.20 -17.28 -21.94
CA LEU A 36 10.69 -16.88 -20.62
C LEU A 36 9.93 -15.64 -20.11
N MET A 37 9.66 -14.67 -20.96
CA MET A 37 8.86 -13.49 -20.61
C MET A 37 7.42 -13.88 -20.27
N LEU A 38 6.81 -14.80 -21.06
CA LEU A 38 5.47 -15.32 -20.76
C LEU A 38 5.46 -16.10 -19.44
N LEU A 39 6.48 -16.91 -19.19
CA LEU A 39 6.62 -17.70 -17.97
C LEU A 39 6.77 -16.82 -16.74
N LEU A 40 7.56 -15.74 -16.83
CA LEU A 40 7.69 -14.72 -15.79
C LEU A 40 6.34 -14.08 -15.48
N PHE A 41 5.59 -13.71 -16.51
CA PHE A 41 4.26 -13.11 -16.35
C PHE A 41 3.28 -14.08 -15.67
N CYS A 42 3.23 -15.34 -16.14
CA CYS A 42 2.40 -16.38 -15.53
C CYS A 42 2.80 -16.66 -14.08
N TRP A 43 4.10 -16.66 -13.79
CA TRP A 43 4.60 -16.86 -12.42
C TRP A 43 4.18 -15.70 -11.48
N LEU A 44 4.33 -14.45 -11.92
CA LEU A 44 3.87 -13.28 -11.16
C LEU A 44 2.37 -13.35 -10.87
N ILE A 45 1.55 -13.71 -11.88
CA ILE A 45 0.10 -13.92 -11.69
C ILE A 45 -0.13 -15.03 -10.65
N GLY A 46 0.58 -16.15 -10.76
CA GLY A 46 0.47 -17.27 -9.82
C GLY A 46 0.76 -16.92 -8.37
N VAL A 47 1.71 -16.01 -8.12
CA VAL A 47 2.01 -15.50 -6.78
C VAL A 47 0.92 -14.54 -6.27
N VAL A 48 0.34 -13.74 -7.17
CA VAL A 48 -0.65 -12.71 -6.82
C VAL A 48 -2.06 -13.28 -6.69
N LEU A 49 -2.43 -14.26 -7.51
CA LEU A 49 -3.80 -14.78 -7.62
C LEU A 49 -4.41 -15.21 -6.27
N PRO A 50 -3.69 -15.89 -5.36
CA PRO A 50 -4.24 -16.29 -4.06
C PRO A 50 -4.73 -15.14 -3.18
N LEU A 51 -4.25 -13.91 -3.40
CA LEU A 51 -4.71 -12.71 -2.69
C LEU A 51 -6.22 -12.44 -2.89
N PHE A 52 -6.76 -12.86 -4.02
CA PHE A 52 -8.15 -12.61 -4.44
C PHE A 52 -9.05 -13.83 -4.29
N ASN A 53 -8.56 -14.90 -3.67
CA ASN A 53 -9.38 -16.07 -3.41
C ASN A 53 -10.52 -15.70 -2.46
N ALA A 54 -11.73 -16.11 -2.81
CA ALA A 54 -12.89 -15.95 -1.94
C ALA A 54 -12.71 -16.79 -0.65
N PRO A 55 -13.16 -16.29 0.51
CA PRO A 55 -13.13 -17.08 1.74
C PRO A 55 -13.88 -18.40 1.59
N GLY A 56 -13.27 -19.49 2.05
CA GLY A 56 -13.85 -20.83 2.04
C GLY A 56 -14.35 -21.24 3.43
N LEU A 57 -15.44 -22.01 3.48
CA LEU A 57 -15.97 -22.57 4.72
C LEU A 57 -16.26 -24.06 4.52
N GLN A 58 -15.72 -24.90 5.41
CA GLN A 58 -15.91 -26.36 5.39
C GLN A 58 -16.28 -26.86 6.76
N ILE A 59 -17.21 -27.80 6.83
CA ILE A 59 -17.55 -28.48 8.09
C ILE A 59 -16.40 -29.45 8.41
N ALA A 60 -15.76 -29.26 9.56
CA ALA A 60 -14.61 -30.08 9.97
C ALA A 60 -15.03 -31.24 10.88
N ALA A 61 -15.85 -30.97 11.90
CA ALA A 61 -16.32 -31.97 12.85
C ALA A 61 -17.68 -31.59 13.43
N SER A 62 -18.43 -32.58 13.91
CA SER A 62 -19.67 -32.39 14.64
C SER A 62 -19.75 -33.42 15.77
N GLN A 63 -20.16 -32.96 16.95
CA GLN A 63 -20.31 -33.83 18.14
C GLN A 63 -21.68 -33.56 18.78
N GLN A 64 -22.28 -34.58 19.38
CA GLN A 64 -23.51 -34.45 20.15
C GLN A 64 -23.21 -34.05 21.61
N LEU A 65 -23.96 -33.13 22.12
CA LEU A 65 -23.85 -32.60 23.49
C LEU A 65 -25.22 -32.64 24.19
N TRP A 66 -25.20 -32.88 25.50
CA TRP A 66 -26.42 -33.14 26.26
C TRP A 66 -26.90 -31.93 27.10
N ASP A 67 -26.06 -30.89 27.20
CA ASP A 67 -26.35 -29.68 27.99
C ASP A 67 -25.91 -28.40 27.29
N ARG A 68 -26.44 -27.26 27.68
CA ARG A 68 -26.02 -25.94 27.19
C ARG A 68 -24.73 -25.48 27.87
N ALA A 69 -23.94 -24.71 27.15
CA ALA A 69 -22.73 -24.09 27.68
C ALA A 69 -22.84 -22.56 27.58
N PRO A 70 -22.82 -21.79 28.65
CA PRO A 70 -22.76 -20.33 28.62
C PRO A 70 -21.41 -19.82 28.06
N ALA A 71 -20.36 -20.65 28.08
CA ALA A 71 -19.07 -20.30 27.47
C ALA A 71 -18.41 -21.51 26.81
N LEU A 72 -17.85 -21.27 25.64
CA LEU A 72 -17.09 -22.23 24.84
C LEU A 72 -16.02 -21.54 24.02
N ALA A 73 -14.90 -22.20 23.74
CA ALA A 73 -13.90 -21.75 22.77
C ALA A 73 -13.02 -22.89 22.26
N ILE A 74 -12.20 -22.58 21.29
CA ILE A 74 -11.15 -23.44 20.77
C ILE A 74 -9.82 -22.99 21.39
N GLY A 75 -9.00 -23.94 21.85
CA GLY A 75 -7.65 -23.67 22.35
C GLY A 75 -6.71 -23.20 21.22
N ASN A 76 -5.62 -22.55 21.59
CA ASN A 76 -4.70 -21.90 20.67
C ASN A 76 -4.06 -22.81 19.60
N GLN A 77 -4.01 -24.13 19.86
CA GLN A 77 -3.51 -25.12 18.89
C GLN A 77 -4.57 -25.66 17.91
N GLY A 78 -5.84 -25.27 18.06
CA GLY A 78 -6.93 -25.69 17.19
C GLY A 78 -7.34 -27.17 17.30
N LYS A 79 -6.75 -27.94 18.23
CA LYS A 79 -7.02 -29.36 18.42
C LYS A 79 -7.97 -29.66 19.57
N VAL A 80 -8.02 -28.77 20.54
CA VAL A 80 -8.82 -28.93 21.76
C VAL A 80 -9.68 -27.70 21.94
N GLY A 81 -10.96 -27.92 22.18
CA GLY A 81 -11.88 -26.91 22.63
C GLY A 81 -12.12 -27.03 24.14
N TRP A 82 -12.69 -25.99 24.74
CA TRP A 82 -13.20 -26.07 26.10
C TRP A 82 -14.61 -25.49 26.18
N ARG A 83 -15.35 -25.96 27.15
CA ARG A 83 -16.69 -25.46 27.43
C ARG A 83 -16.99 -25.48 28.93
N ILE A 84 -17.77 -24.53 29.36
CA ILE A 84 -18.33 -24.47 30.72
C ILE A 84 -19.84 -24.60 30.60
N SER A 85 -20.43 -25.62 31.22
CA SER A 85 -21.85 -25.84 31.15
C SER A 85 -22.63 -24.97 32.16
N GLU A 86 -23.92 -24.80 31.93
CA GLU A 86 -24.84 -24.11 32.88
C GLU A 86 -24.82 -24.74 34.27
N ARG A 87 -24.45 -26.03 34.38
CA ARG A 87 -24.35 -26.76 35.65
C ARG A 87 -22.99 -26.59 36.33
N GLY A 88 -22.11 -25.78 35.78
CA GLY A 88 -20.77 -25.54 36.32
C GLY A 88 -19.71 -26.60 35.96
N ALA A 89 -20.01 -27.49 35.02
CA ALA A 89 -18.99 -28.45 34.54
C ALA A 89 -18.06 -27.80 33.47
N ALA A 90 -16.84 -27.53 33.85
CA ALA A 90 -15.79 -27.03 32.92
C ALA A 90 -14.98 -28.20 32.37
N ARG A 91 -14.97 -28.39 31.03
CA ARG A 91 -14.35 -29.52 30.34
C ARG A 91 -13.49 -29.06 29.18
N PHE A 92 -12.41 -29.78 28.93
CA PHE A 92 -11.68 -29.74 27.66
C PHE A 92 -12.23 -30.85 26.75
N ILE A 93 -12.44 -30.54 25.48
CA ILE A 93 -13.03 -31.45 24.50
C ILE A 93 -12.09 -31.49 23.29
N PRO A 94 -11.49 -32.65 23.00
CA PRO A 94 -10.71 -32.85 21.78
C PRO A 94 -11.61 -32.70 20.55
N LEU A 95 -11.16 -31.92 19.56
CA LEU A 95 -11.91 -31.68 18.31
C LEU A 95 -11.79 -32.82 17.29
N ASP A 96 -10.92 -33.80 17.56
CA ASP A 96 -10.68 -35.01 16.75
C ASP A 96 -11.60 -36.19 17.12
N GLY A 97 -12.53 -35.99 18.05
CA GLY A 97 -13.52 -36.99 18.46
C GLY A 97 -13.04 -37.98 19.55
N GLN A 98 -11.90 -37.70 20.17
CA GLN A 98 -11.46 -38.48 21.34
C GLN A 98 -12.35 -38.22 22.57
N PRO A 99 -12.38 -39.11 23.56
CA PRO A 99 -13.17 -38.90 24.78
C PRO A 99 -12.66 -37.68 25.55
N ALA A 100 -13.58 -36.89 26.04
CA ALA A 100 -13.28 -35.67 26.82
C ALA A 100 -12.68 -36.03 28.18
N GLU A 101 -11.78 -35.18 28.69
CA GLU A 101 -11.25 -35.30 30.04
C GLU A 101 -12.33 -35.10 31.13
N PRO A 102 -12.08 -35.58 32.38
CA PRO A 102 -13.00 -35.35 33.46
C PRO A 102 -13.27 -33.86 33.72
N ALA A 103 -14.51 -33.51 34.00
CA ALA A 103 -14.91 -32.14 34.22
C ALA A 103 -14.38 -31.61 35.56
N LEU A 104 -13.91 -30.35 35.55
CA LEU A 104 -13.77 -29.57 36.76
C LEU A 104 -15.17 -29.10 37.19
N ALA A 105 -15.60 -29.43 38.40
CA ALA A 105 -16.87 -28.97 38.96
C ALA A 105 -16.71 -27.57 39.59
N LEU A 106 -17.32 -26.56 38.96
CA LEU A 106 -17.42 -25.21 39.53
C LEU A 106 -18.67 -25.15 40.44
N THR A 107 -18.48 -24.94 41.73
CA THR A 107 -19.55 -24.85 42.72
C THR A 107 -19.45 -23.53 43.52
N PRO A 108 -20.49 -22.71 43.51
CA PRO A 108 -21.77 -22.83 42.80
C PRO A 108 -21.62 -22.65 41.26
N PRO A 109 -22.60 -23.08 40.45
CA PRO A 109 -22.54 -22.91 39.00
C PRO A 109 -22.51 -21.41 38.63
N PRO A 110 -21.73 -21.00 37.60
CA PRO A 110 -21.63 -19.62 37.19
C PRO A 110 -22.93 -19.13 36.53
N GLY A 111 -23.44 -17.97 36.96
CA GLY A 111 -24.60 -17.30 36.35
C GLY A 111 -24.26 -16.51 35.11
N GLU A 112 -23.13 -15.80 35.11
CA GLU A 112 -22.61 -15.01 34.00
C GLU A 112 -21.12 -15.29 33.82
N ILE A 113 -20.70 -15.36 32.58
CA ILE A 113 -19.26 -15.58 32.20
C ILE A 113 -18.87 -14.51 31.20
N VAL A 114 -17.84 -13.77 31.52
CA VAL A 114 -17.25 -12.76 30.61
C VAL A 114 -15.81 -13.12 30.29
N ARG A 115 -15.44 -12.92 29.03
CA ARG A 115 -14.05 -13.10 28.55
C ARG A 115 -13.34 -11.79 28.46
N SER A 116 -12.02 -11.85 28.68
CA SER A 116 -11.14 -10.82 28.21
C SER A 116 -11.09 -10.78 26.66
N VAL A 117 -10.76 -9.63 26.09
CA VAL A 117 -10.69 -9.47 24.62
C VAL A 117 -9.60 -10.35 24.00
N ASP A 118 -8.54 -10.65 24.75
CA ASP A 118 -7.48 -11.59 24.37
C ASP A 118 -7.89 -13.07 24.50
N GLU A 119 -9.11 -13.35 24.98
CA GLU A 119 -9.70 -14.68 25.18
C GLU A 119 -8.94 -15.62 26.13
N GLN A 120 -7.91 -15.11 26.83
CA GLN A 120 -7.08 -15.93 27.70
C GLN A 120 -7.61 -16.04 29.13
N THR A 121 -8.44 -15.09 29.56
CA THR A 121 -8.96 -15.04 30.92
C THR A 121 -10.48 -14.97 30.93
N LEU A 122 -11.09 -15.72 31.81
CA LEU A 122 -12.53 -15.73 32.05
C LEU A 122 -12.81 -15.19 33.43
N LEU A 123 -13.81 -14.32 33.53
CA LEU A 123 -14.40 -13.87 34.78
C LEU A 123 -15.74 -14.56 34.96
N LEU A 124 -15.87 -15.28 36.02
CA LEU A 124 -17.10 -16.02 36.42
C LEU A 124 -17.83 -15.29 37.53
N ASN A 125 -19.12 -15.06 37.37
CA ASN A 125 -19.99 -14.62 38.42
C ASN A 125 -20.65 -15.85 39.10
N MET A 126 -20.23 -16.15 40.30
CA MET A 126 -20.69 -17.31 41.10
C MET A 126 -21.62 -16.82 42.18
N GLN A 127 -22.90 -16.57 41.81
CA GLN A 127 -23.93 -16.06 42.72
C GLN A 127 -23.58 -14.74 43.44
N GLY A 128 -22.98 -13.81 42.66
CA GLY A 128 -22.57 -12.49 43.16
C GLY A 128 -21.09 -12.40 43.60
N ALA A 129 -20.40 -13.52 43.74
CA ALA A 129 -18.98 -13.56 43.96
C ALA A 129 -18.23 -13.75 42.64
N LEU A 130 -17.01 -13.28 42.52
CA LEU A 130 -16.23 -13.32 41.31
C LEU A 130 -15.07 -14.32 41.42
N THR A 131 -14.79 -15.01 40.32
CA THR A 131 -13.63 -15.90 40.17
C THR A 131 -12.97 -15.70 38.80
N LEU A 132 -11.65 -15.62 38.77
CA LEU A 132 -10.88 -15.64 37.52
C LEU A 132 -10.38 -17.04 37.23
N ILE A 133 -10.56 -17.50 35.99
CA ILE A 133 -10.09 -18.81 35.52
C ILE A 133 -9.42 -18.65 34.17
N GLN A 134 -8.37 -19.41 33.93
CA GLN A 134 -7.62 -19.45 32.68
C GLN A 134 -7.48 -20.88 32.18
N PRO A 135 -7.89 -21.19 30.93
CA PRO A 135 -7.56 -22.43 30.28
C PRO A 135 -6.09 -22.43 29.87
N THR A 136 -5.33 -23.45 30.22
CA THR A 136 -3.93 -23.61 29.83
C THR A 136 -3.76 -24.48 28.61
N ALA A 137 -2.61 -24.39 27.95
CA ALA A 137 -2.26 -25.24 26.80
C ALA A 137 -2.18 -26.73 27.17
N ASP A 138 -1.89 -27.06 28.44
CA ASP A 138 -1.79 -28.41 28.98
C ASP A 138 -3.17 -28.97 29.39
N GLN A 139 -4.25 -28.39 28.91
CA GLN A 139 -5.65 -28.81 29.20
C GLN A 139 -5.99 -28.77 30.70
N GLN A 140 -5.39 -27.81 31.43
CA GLN A 140 -5.69 -27.58 32.84
C GLN A 140 -6.34 -26.22 33.07
N TRP A 141 -7.12 -26.14 34.13
CA TRP A 141 -7.72 -24.89 34.57
C TRP A 141 -6.84 -24.25 35.64
N ARG A 142 -6.38 -23.04 35.38
CA ARG A 142 -5.59 -22.24 36.30
C ARG A 142 -6.46 -21.17 36.95
N PHE A 143 -6.32 -20.96 38.26
CA PHE A 143 -6.93 -19.89 39.01
C PHE A 143 -5.88 -18.84 39.38
N PRO A 144 -5.77 -17.73 38.63
CA PRO A 144 -4.70 -16.75 38.86
C PRO A 144 -4.76 -16.08 40.23
N LEU A 145 -5.98 -15.92 40.78
CA LEU A 145 -6.22 -15.36 42.10
C LEU A 145 -6.58 -16.41 43.16
N GLY A 146 -6.37 -17.71 42.85
CA GLY A 146 -6.74 -18.86 43.68
C GLY A 146 -8.19 -19.29 43.46
N ASP A 147 -8.52 -20.47 43.94
CA ASP A 147 -9.77 -21.20 43.72
C ASP A 147 -11.02 -20.64 44.49
N LYS A 148 -10.78 -19.83 45.51
CA LYS A 148 -11.89 -19.24 46.31
C LYS A 148 -12.42 -17.99 45.65
N PRO A 149 -13.75 -17.92 45.39
CA PRO A 149 -14.40 -16.72 44.89
C PRO A 149 -14.18 -15.54 45.85
N PHE A 150 -14.05 -14.35 45.31
CA PHE A 150 -13.93 -13.12 46.08
C PHE A 150 -15.24 -12.28 45.97
N HIS A 151 -15.66 -11.68 47.07
CA HIS A 151 -16.82 -10.80 47.12
C HIS A 151 -16.39 -9.35 47.04
N LEU A 152 -17.18 -8.54 46.32
CA LEU A 152 -17.04 -7.10 46.39
C LEU A 152 -17.68 -6.56 47.68
N PRO A 153 -17.08 -5.54 48.30
CA PRO A 153 -17.63 -4.98 49.55
C PRO A 153 -19.02 -4.36 49.38
N ASP A 154 -19.40 -3.99 48.17
CA ASP A 154 -20.62 -3.23 47.86
C ASP A 154 -21.81 -4.10 47.38
N GLY A 155 -21.80 -5.40 47.60
CA GLY A 155 -22.90 -6.32 47.29
C GLY A 155 -22.66 -7.22 46.07
N ALA A 156 -23.72 -7.93 45.68
CA ALA A 156 -23.66 -8.89 44.58
C ALA A 156 -23.48 -8.20 43.20
N VAL A 157 -22.65 -8.82 42.35
CA VAL A 157 -22.42 -8.35 40.99
C VAL A 157 -23.53 -8.80 40.06
N THR A 158 -24.10 -7.86 39.31
CA THR A 158 -25.15 -8.12 38.32
C THR A 158 -24.69 -8.09 36.88
N LYS A 159 -23.72 -7.26 36.57
CA LYS A 159 -23.06 -7.17 35.23
C LYS A 159 -21.59 -6.93 35.38
N MET A 160 -20.80 -7.45 34.46
CA MET A 160 -19.33 -7.33 34.52
C MET A 160 -18.70 -7.24 33.16
N ALA A 161 -17.48 -6.67 33.11
CA ALA A 161 -16.57 -6.68 31.98
C ALA A 161 -15.15 -6.89 32.49
N LEU A 162 -14.31 -7.48 31.65
CA LEU A 162 -12.94 -7.85 31.98
C LEU A 162 -11.96 -7.35 30.93
N ALA A 163 -10.84 -6.82 31.37
CA ALA A 163 -9.68 -6.52 30.54
C ALA A 163 -8.39 -7.03 31.20
N THR A 164 -7.46 -7.50 30.38
CA THR A 164 -6.09 -7.89 30.83
C THR A 164 -5.15 -6.74 30.49
N ARG A 165 -4.63 -6.04 31.49
CA ARG A 165 -3.78 -4.86 31.31
C ARG A 165 -2.33 -5.20 30.94
N HIS A 166 -1.72 -6.04 31.77
CA HIS A 166 -0.38 -6.63 31.60
C HIS A 166 -0.37 -8.03 32.21
N ALA A 167 0.66 -8.81 31.99
CA ALA A 167 0.78 -10.13 32.58
C ALA A 167 0.62 -10.06 34.11
N GLY A 168 -0.47 -10.64 34.63
CA GLY A 168 -0.79 -10.66 36.04
C GLY A 168 -1.57 -9.45 36.60
N GLN A 169 -2.07 -8.54 35.74
CA GLN A 169 -2.97 -7.47 36.15
C GLN A 169 -4.26 -7.51 35.35
N TRP A 170 -5.37 -7.48 36.03
CA TRP A 170 -6.72 -7.47 35.45
C TRP A 170 -7.48 -6.23 35.89
N ARG A 171 -8.24 -5.67 34.97
CA ARG A 171 -9.20 -4.62 35.27
C ARG A 171 -10.60 -5.16 35.06
N ILE A 172 -11.43 -5.03 36.09
CA ILE A 172 -12.79 -5.54 36.12
C ILE A 172 -13.73 -4.34 36.32
N ALA A 173 -14.70 -4.16 35.42
CA ALA A 173 -15.81 -3.27 35.69
C ALA A 173 -17.01 -4.11 36.12
N ALA A 174 -17.59 -3.82 37.26
CA ALA A 174 -18.68 -4.58 37.84
C ALA A 174 -19.79 -3.64 38.33
N LEU A 175 -21.03 -3.96 37.98
CA LEU A 175 -22.23 -3.30 38.50
C LEU A 175 -22.69 -4.03 39.73
N THR A 176 -22.69 -3.31 40.86
CA THR A 176 -23.19 -3.79 42.16
C THR A 176 -24.45 -3.03 42.54
N GLU A 177 -25.08 -3.39 43.64
CA GLU A 177 -26.25 -2.67 44.20
C GLU A 177 -25.91 -1.22 44.58
N ALA A 178 -24.67 -0.95 44.98
CA ALA A 178 -24.19 0.39 45.30
C ALA A 178 -23.81 1.23 44.06
N GLY A 179 -23.71 0.63 42.88
CA GLY A 179 -23.39 1.27 41.60
C GLY A 179 -22.24 0.62 40.87
N LEU A 180 -21.76 1.28 39.80
CA LEU A 180 -20.67 0.78 38.98
C LEU A 180 -19.32 0.96 39.68
N ARG A 181 -18.50 -0.09 39.70
CA ARG A 181 -17.16 -0.14 40.27
C ARG A 181 -16.17 -0.61 39.25
N VAL A 182 -15.02 0.02 39.17
CA VAL A 182 -13.88 -0.46 38.39
C VAL A 182 -12.77 -0.87 39.37
N LEU A 183 -12.37 -2.14 39.26
CA LEU A 183 -11.36 -2.74 40.09
C LEU A 183 -10.12 -3.01 39.26
N THR A 184 -8.95 -2.69 39.77
CA THR A 184 -7.67 -3.14 39.24
C THR A 184 -7.09 -4.13 40.22
N LEU A 185 -6.88 -5.37 39.76
CA LEU A 185 -6.42 -6.50 40.58
C LEU A 185 -5.06 -6.97 40.08
N GLY A 186 -4.09 -7.08 40.99
CA GLY A 186 -2.84 -7.77 40.77
C GLY A 186 -2.86 -9.22 41.27
N THR A 187 -1.81 -9.97 40.99
CA THR A 187 -1.62 -11.35 41.50
C THR A 187 -1.56 -11.43 43.02
N ASP A 188 -1.24 -10.34 43.70
CA ASP A 188 -1.20 -10.17 45.16
C ASP A 188 -2.58 -9.94 45.79
N ARG A 189 -3.64 -9.94 45.00
CA ARG A 189 -5.02 -9.61 45.39
C ARG A 189 -5.22 -8.19 45.95
N GLN A 190 -4.23 -7.30 45.78
CA GLN A 190 -4.46 -5.89 46.12
C GLN A 190 -5.40 -5.30 45.07
N ALA A 191 -6.50 -4.71 45.54
CA ALA A 191 -7.50 -4.12 44.67
C ALA A 191 -7.52 -2.60 44.85
N SER A 192 -7.30 -1.87 43.74
CA SER A 192 -7.71 -0.47 43.63
C SER A 192 -9.15 -0.41 43.15
N VAL A 193 -10.02 0.34 43.79
CA VAL A 193 -11.44 0.44 43.44
C VAL A 193 -11.78 1.88 43.10
N ILE A 194 -12.30 2.11 41.91
CA ILE A 194 -12.78 3.40 41.43
C ILE A 194 -14.31 3.36 41.38
N PRO A 195 -15.04 4.14 42.23
CA PRO A 195 -16.49 4.24 42.17
C PRO A 195 -16.91 5.17 41.03
N LEU A 196 -17.92 4.77 40.25
CA LEU A 196 -18.57 5.59 39.24
C LEU A 196 -20.02 5.93 39.65
N PRO A 197 -20.56 7.10 39.25
CA PRO A 197 -21.87 7.56 39.69
C PRO A 197 -23.04 6.83 39.04
N GLN A 198 -22.83 5.87 38.15
CA GLN A 198 -23.87 5.14 37.46
C GLN A 198 -24.42 3.98 38.30
N ARG A 199 -25.73 3.91 38.40
CA ARG A 199 -26.45 2.85 39.15
C ARG A 199 -27.26 1.92 38.25
N GLN A 200 -27.58 2.38 37.03
CA GLN A 200 -28.33 1.58 36.04
C GLN A 200 -27.56 1.53 34.74
N LEU A 201 -27.40 0.33 34.21
CA LEU A 201 -26.70 0.07 32.97
C LEU A 201 -27.39 -1.06 32.20
N ASP A 202 -27.40 -0.92 30.86
CA ASP A 202 -27.87 -1.99 30.00
C ASP A 202 -26.69 -2.89 29.59
N LEU A 203 -25.58 -2.29 29.14
CA LEU A 203 -24.38 -2.99 28.68
C LEU A 203 -23.15 -2.28 29.19
N LEU A 204 -22.09 -3.03 29.34
CA LEU A 204 -20.76 -2.49 29.62
C LEU A 204 -19.67 -3.29 28.88
N ALA A 205 -18.59 -2.61 28.44
CA ALA A 205 -17.45 -3.20 27.79
C ALA A 205 -16.19 -2.42 28.15
N LEU A 206 -15.08 -3.12 28.39
CA LEU A 206 -13.74 -2.55 28.62
C LEU A 206 -12.89 -2.67 27.36
N SER A 207 -12.08 -1.64 27.08
CA SER A 207 -11.02 -1.75 26.09
C SER A 207 -10.00 -2.85 26.47
N PRO A 208 -9.30 -3.45 25.51
CA PRO A 208 -8.31 -4.49 25.81
C PRO A 208 -7.23 -4.04 26.80
N ALA A 209 -6.79 -2.77 26.69
CA ALA A 209 -5.82 -2.16 27.60
C ALA A 209 -6.44 -1.78 28.97
N GLY A 210 -7.77 -1.81 29.09
CA GLY A 210 -8.50 -1.41 30.28
C GLY A 210 -8.51 0.10 30.57
N ASP A 211 -8.12 0.92 29.61
CA ASP A 211 -8.05 2.38 29.72
C ASP A 211 -9.36 3.10 29.37
N LEU A 212 -10.24 2.43 28.62
CA LEU A 212 -11.56 2.93 28.26
C LEU A 212 -12.66 1.98 28.75
N LEU A 213 -13.72 2.58 29.28
CA LEU A 213 -14.94 1.87 29.64
C LEU A 213 -16.12 2.45 28.87
N TYR A 214 -16.83 1.59 28.19
CA TYR A 214 -18.05 1.90 27.46
C TYR A 214 -19.25 1.41 28.24
N THR A 215 -20.21 2.31 28.52
CA THR A 215 -21.45 1.99 29.25
C THR A 215 -22.64 2.49 28.48
N THR A 216 -23.71 1.71 28.48
CA THR A 216 -24.96 2.14 27.86
C THR A 216 -26.10 2.16 28.89
N GLU A 217 -26.94 3.16 28.74
CA GLU A 217 -28.17 3.34 29.51
C GLU A 217 -29.28 3.75 28.53
N SER A 218 -30.23 2.86 28.28
CA SER A 218 -31.23 3.02 27.22
C SER A 218 -30.57 3.22 25.85
N ASN A 219 -30.65 4.40 25.27
CA ASN A 219 -30.01 4.76 23.99
C ASN A 219 -28.82 5.71 24.14
N LEU A 220 -28.28 5.88 25.33
CA LEU A 220 -27.12 6.71 25.60
C LEU A 220 -25.89 5.84 25.77
N LEU A 221 -24.85 6.09 24.97
CA LEU A 221 -23.50 5.53 25.10
C LEU A 221 -22.62 6.55 25.80
N ARG A 222 -22.00 6.15 26.92
CA ARG A 222 -20.99 6.96 27.61
C ARG A 222 -19.61 6.31 27.50
N VAL A 223 -18.62 7.12 27.27
CA VAL A 223 -17.19 6.69 27.18
C VAL A 223 -16.45 7.30 28.37
N TRP A 224 -15.88 6.43 29.18
CA TRP A 224 -15.11 6.80 30.35
C TRP A 224 -13.63 6.54 30.11
N GLN A 225 -12.79 7.52 30.39
CA GLN A 225 -11.35 7.35 30.48
C GLN A 225 -10.99 6.89 31.89
N LEU A 226 -10.28 5.79 31.97
CA LEU A 226 -9.87 5.19 33.25
C LEU A 226 -8.38 5.39 33.47
N ASP A 227 -8.03 6.18 34.46
CA ASP A 227 -6.67 6.25 35.01
C ASP A 227 -6.52 5.18 36.11
N ASP A 228 -5.46 5.23 36.92
CA ASP A 228 -5.23 4.25 37.99
C ASP A 228 -6.08 4.51 39.24
N ASP A 229 -6.45 5.77 39.48
CA ASP A 229 -7.14 6.24 40.67
C ASP A 229 -8.50 6.93 40.41
N ARG A 230 -8.81 7.23 39.14
CA ARG A 230 -9.99 7.99 38.77
C ARG A 230 -10.60 7.57 37.43
N ALA A 231 -11.88 7.83 37.27
CA ALA A 231 -12.59 7.70 36.00
C ALA A 231 -13.17 9.05 35.57
N LEU A 232 -12.90 9.45 34.34
CA LEU A 232 -13.38 10.71 33.75
C LEU A 232 -14.35 10.41 32.62
N LEU A 233 -15.55 11.02 32.67
CA LEU A 233 -16.48 10.95 31.56
C LEU A 233 -15.93 11.79 30.40
N ARG A 234 -15.56 11.12 29.31
CA ARG A 234 -14.97 11.74 28.13
C ARG A 234 -16.02 12.19 27.12
N GLU A 235 -16.96 11.32 26.82
CA GLU A 235 -17.96 11.56 25.77
C GLU A 235 -19.30 10.90 26.11
N THR A 236 -20.37 11.48 25.55
CA THR A 236 -21.73 10.89 25.59
C THR A 236 -22.34 10.99 24.20
N HIS A 237 -22.80 9.85 23.65
CA HIS A 237 -23.43 9.75 22.35
C HIS A 237 -24.83 9.22 22.45
N ALA A 238 -25.78 9.87 21.76
CA ALA A 238 -27.14 9.35 21.60
C ALA A 238 -27.13 8.33 20.44
N LEU A 239 -27.56 7.11 20.73
CA LEU A 239 -27.72 6.05 19.74
C LEU A 239 -29.13 6.11 19.13
N PRO A 240 -29.28 5.76 17.83
CA PRO A 240 -30.60 5.75 17.18
C PRO A 240 -31.59 4.75 17.79
N GLN A 241 -31.06 3.63 18.29
CA GLN A 241 -31.85 2.56 18.94
C GLN A 241 -31.10 2.04 20.17
N ARG A 242 -31.85 1.36 21.07
CA ARG A 242 -31.23 0.69 22.21
C ARG A 242 -30.31 -0.43 21.76
N PRO A 243 -29.03 -0.42 22.16
CA PRO A 243 -28.07 -1.44 21.77
C PRO A 243 -28.38 -2.78 22.43
N LYS A 244 -28.18 -3.86 21.70
CA LYS A 244 -28.31 -5.25 22.16
C LYS A 244 -27.00 -5.82 22.68
N SER A 245 -25.88 -5.45 22.05
CA SER A 245 -24.54 -5.87 22.45
C SER A 245 -23.47 -4.83 22.06
N LEU A 246 -22.40 -4.83 22.81
CA LEU A 246 -21.17 -4.04 22.57
C LEU A 246 -19.99 -5.00 22.40
N HIS A 247 -19.24 -4.87 21.34
CA HIS A 247 -18.02 -5.66 21.10
C HIS A 247 -16.89 -4.76 20.64
N LEU A 248 -15.70 -5.03 21.13
CA LEU A 248 -14.49 -4.36 20.69
C LEU A 248 -13.74 -5.28 19.73
N LEU A 249 -13.25 -4.73 18.64
CA LEU A 249 -12.31 -5.42 17.78
C LEU A 249 -10.90 -5.37 18.39
N VAL A 250 -10.06 -6.27 17.95
CA VAL A 250 -8.65 -6.32 18.38
C VAL A 250 -7.97 -4.94 18.27
N GLY A 251 -7.20 -4.58 19.30
CA GLY A 251 -6.58 -3.24 19.40
C GLY A 251 -7.45 -2.19 20.10
N GLY A 252 -8.77 -2.43 20.30
CA GLY A 252 -9.65 -1.57 21.10
C GLY A 252 -10.03 -0.22 20.49
N THR A 253 -9.56 0.08 19.29
CA THR A 253 -9.83 1.34 18.57
C THR A 253 -11.14 1.34 17.79
N SER A 254 -11.72 0.18 17.60
CA SER A 254 -12.97 -0.04 16.88
C SER A 254 -14.01 -0.68 17.79
N LEU A 255 -15.11 0.04 18.02
CA LEU A 255 -16.27 -0.41 18.77
C LEU A 255 -17.38 -0.82 17.80
N LEU A 256 -17.91 -2.03 17.95
CA LEU A 256 -19.09 -2.54 17.27
C LEU A 256 -20.30 -2.43 18.21
N ILE A 257 -21.35 -1.77 17.76
CA ILE A 257 -22.62 -1.67 18.46
C ILE A 257 -23.67 -2.37 17.64
N GLN A 258 -24.24 -3.42 18.19
CA GLN A 258 -25.35 -4.14 17.57
C GLN A 258 -26.69 -3.61 18.11
N ASP A 259 -27.60 -3.30 17.22
CA ASP A 259 -28.99 -2.91 17.52
C ASP A 259 -29.98 -3.74 16.72
N GLY A 260 -31.23 -3.31 16.68
CA GLY A 260 -32.29 -4.01 15.92
C GLY A 260 -32.15 -3.91 14.40
N SER A 261 -31.37 -2.95 13.88
CA SER A 261 -31.22 -2.69 12.45
C SER A 261 -29.93 -3.29 11.87
N GLY A 262 -28.98 -3.64 12.72
CA GLY A 262 -27.70 -4.20 12.27
C GLY A 262 -26.56 -3.94 13.24
N VAL A 263 -25.36 -3.84 12.68
CA VAL A 263 -24.13 -3.56 13.41
C VAL A 263 -23.55 -2.24 12.94
N THR A 264 -23.30 -1.31 13.85
CA THR A 264 -22.63 -0.04 13.56
C THR A 264 -21.20 -0.08 14.08
N GLN A 265 -20.26 0.39 13.26
CA GLN A 265 -18.86 0.47 13.62
C GLN A 265 -18.48 1.92 13.93
N TRP A 266 -17.80 2.11 15.05
CA TRP A 266 -17.35 3.38 15.57
C TRP A 266 -15.84 3.36 15.76
N PHE A 267 -15.14 4.42 15.34
CA PHE A 267 -13.70 4.59 15.54
C PHE A 267 -13.40 5.69 16.54
N ALA A 268 -12.36 5.49 17.34
CA ALA A 268 -11.73 6.57 18.08
C ALA A 268 -10.84 7.36 17.11
N ILE A 269 -11.24 8.59 16.79
CA ILE A 269 -10.55 9.45 15.82
C ILE A 269 -9.75 10.50 16.56
N ALA A 270 -8.49 10.73 16.15
CA ALA A 270 -7.69 11.81 16.70
C ALA A 270 -8.28 13.17 16.35
N SER A 271 -8.50 14.02 17.33
CA SER A 271 -8.91 15.41 17.17
C SER A 271 -8.04 16.33 18.03
N GLU A 272 -8.07 17.66 17.79
CA GLU A 272 -7.33 18.65 18.59
C GLU A 272 -7.68 18.63 20.07
N GLN A 273 -8.87 18.17 20.42
CA GLN A 273 -9.38 18.06 21.81
C GLN A 273 -9.19 16.65 22.41
N GLY A 274 -8.40 15.79 21.78
CA GLY A 274 -8.22 14.38 22.12
C GLY A 274 -9.02 13.41 21.22
N PRO A 275 -8.87 12.10 21.41
CA PRO A 275 -9.56 11.12 20.57
C PRO A 275 -11.07 11.19 20.81
N ARG A 276 -11.85 11.24 19.72
CA ARG A 276 -13.31 11.25 19.71
C ARG A 276 -13.86 10.00 19.05
N LEU A 277 -14.96 9.48 19.63
CA LEU A 277 -15.67 8.33 19.07
C LEU A 277 -16.62 8.80 17.96
N GLN A 278 -16.44 8.27 16.75
CA GLN A 278 -17.26 8.63 15.59
C GLN A 278 -17.81 7.39 14.89
N ARG A 279 -19.09 7.45 14.50
CA ARG A 279 -19.74 6.41 13.70
C ARG A 279 -19.20 6.47 12.27
N ILE A 280 -18.66 5.33 11.80
CA ILE A 280 -17.97 5.24 10.49
C ILE A 280 -18.85 4.53 9.46
N ARG A 281 -19.40 3.37 9.82
CA ARG A 281 -20.20 2.57 8.88
C ARG A 281 -21.25 1.74 9.58
N THR A 282 -22.19 1.25 8.78
CA THR A 282 -23.28 0.39 9.24
C THR A 282 -23.31 -0.85 8.37
N PHE A 283 -23.36 -1.99 9.01
CA PHE A 283 -23.58 -3.29 8.38
C PHE A 283 -25.03 -3.67 8.62
N ALA A 284 -25.86 -3.49 7.59
CA ALA A 284 -27.28 -3.81 7.68
C ALA A 284 -27.49 -5.31 7.88
N ASN A 285 -28.42 -5.66 8.74
CA ASN A 285 -28.81 -7.03 9.01
C ASN A 285 -30.33 -7.18 8.92
N SER A 286 -30.79 -7.92 7.92
CA SER A 286 -32.21 -8.16 7.65
C SER A 286 -32.77 -9.41 8.33
N ASP A 287 -31.95 -10.18 9.06
CA ASP A 287 -32.31 -11.55 9.50
C ASP A 287 -32.82 -11.64 10.93
N GLY A 288 -33.23 -10.53 11.54
CA GLY A 288 -33.77 -10.50 12.89
C GLY A 288 -32.72 -10.61 14.01
N GLU A 289 -32.94 -11.47 15.00
CA GLU A 289 -31.96 -11.67 16.08
C GLU A 289 -30.71 -12.39 15.57
N THR A 290 -29.55 -11.78 15.73
CA THR A 290 -28.25 -12.33 15.35
C THR A 290 -27.30 -12.32 16.53
N ILE A 291 -26.40 -13.31 16.53
CA ILE A 291 -25.26 -13.40 17.44
C ILE A 291 -24.10 -12.71 16.75
N LEU A 292 -23.43 -11.79 17.43
CA LEU A 292 -22.21 -11.13 16.96
C LEU A 292 -21.01 -11.76 17.64
N VAL A 293 -20.01 -12.16 16.84
CA VAL A 293 -18.78 -12.78 17.31
C VAL A 293 -17.57 -12.11 16.63
N THR A 294 -16.55 -11.77 17.41
CA THR A 294 -15.34 -11.10 16.94
C THR A 294 -14.14 -12.03 16.98
N GLU A 295 -13.21 -11.89 16.05
CA GLU A 295 -11.89 -12.54 16.12
C GLU A 295 -10.97 -11.81 17.11
N SER A 296 -10.09 -12.57 17.77
CA SER A 296 -9.15 -12.03 18.77
C SER A 296 -7.86 -11.46 18.18
N GLN A 297 -7.49 -11.79 16.94
CA GLN A 297 -6.23 -11.37 16.31
C GLN A 297 -6.41 -10.47 15.10
N ARG A 298 -7.55 -10.57 14.41
CA ARG A 298 -7.83 -9.79 13.20
C ARG A 298 -9.12 -8.99 13.37
N ARG A 299 -9.25 -7.92 12.58
CA ARG A 299 -10.44 -7.06 12.60
C ARG A 299 -11.58 -7.65 11.76
N VAL A 300 -11.91 -8.88 12.09
CA VAL A 300 -12.95 -9.68 11.46
C VAL A 300 -14.03 -10.00 12.50
N PHE A 301 -15.28 -9.98 12.09
CA PHE A 301 -16.39 -10.40 12.91
C PHE A 301 -17.43 -11.13 12.07
N ALA A 302 -18.23 -11.93 12.73
CA ALA A 302 -19.33 -12.67 12.11
C ALA A 302 -20.66 -12.34 12.76
N THR A 303 -21.73 -12.35 11.97
CA THR A 303 -23.10 -12.37 12.45
C THR A 303 -23.74 -13.69 12.06
N LEU A 304 -24.40 -14.33 13.05
CA LEU A 304 -25.10 -15.59 12.86
C LEU A 304 -26.55 -15.41 13.28
N SER A 305 -27.47 -15.70 12.36
CA SER A 305 -28.89 -15.66 12.70
C SER A 305 -29.35 -17.00 13.28
N LYS A 306 -30.45 -16.98 14.05
CA LYS A 306 -31.10 -18.21 14.54
C LYS A 306 -31.59 -19.13 13.42
N GLN A 307 -31.86 -18.55 12.24
CA GLN A 307 -32.23 -19.29 11.02
C GLN A 307 -31.03 -19.93 10.30
N GLY A 308 -29.79 -19.73 10.80
CA GLY A 308 -28.58 -20.33 10.26
C GLY A 308 -27.84 -19.48 9.22
N MET A 309 -28.21 -18.21 8.99
CA MET A 309 -27.45 -17.34 8.09
C MET A 309 -26.17 -16.85 8.77
N LEU A 310 -25.04 -17.29 8.26
CA LEU A 310 -23.70 -16.81 8.65
C LEU A 310 -23.25 -15.74 7.66
N ARG A 311 -22.85 -14.57 8.17
CA ARG A 311 -22.17 -13.52 7.41
C ARG A 311 -20.86 -13.17 8.10
N LEU A 312 -19.79 -13.15 7.34
CA LEU A 312 -18.45 -12.75 7.78
C LEU A 312 -18.14 -11.36 7.26
N PHE A 313 -17.61 -10.49 8.10
CA PHE A 313 -17.28 -9.11 7.79
C PHE A 313 -15.81 -8.81 8.15
N ALA A 314 -15.17 -7.98 7.36
CA ALA A 314 -13.89 -7.35 7.69
C ALA A 314 -14.11 -5.85 7.91
N SER A 315 -13.41 -5.27 8.88
CA SER A 315 -13.62 -3.88 9.32
C SER A 315 -13.44 -2.82 8.21
N LYS A 316 -12.68 -3.13 7.16
CA LYS A 316 -12.41 -2.22 6.03
C LYS A 316 -13.45 -2.28 4.92
N GLN A 317 -14.39 -3.22 4.97
CA GLN A 317 -15.35 -3.46 3.93
C GLN A 317 -16.75 -3.00 4.35
N ASN A 318 -17.58 -2.62 3.38
CA ASN A 318 -18.95 -2.17 3.65
C ASN A 318 -19.99 -3.31 3.61
N GLY A 319 -19.60 -4.49 3.18
CA GLY A 319 -20.45 -5.66 3.03
C GLY A 319 -19.80 -6.96 3.52
N PRO A 320 -20.55 -8.06 3.56
CA PRO A 320 -20.02 -9.35 3.96
C PRO A 320 -19.01 -9.87 2.95
N ILE A 321 -17.89 -10.42 3.44
CA ILE A 321 -16.87 -11.10 2.63
C ILE A 321 -17.24 -12.55 2.33
N LEU A 322 -18.07 -13.15 3.21
CA LEU A 322 -18.63 -14.49 3.04
C LEU A 322 -20.07 -14.49 3.55
N GLN A 323 -20.95 -15.14 2.80
CA GLN A 323 -22.32 -15.40 3.21
C GLN A 323 -22.65 -16.87 2.96
N ARG A 324 -23.11 -17.57 4.00
CA ARG A 324 -23.41 -19.00 3.93
C ARG A 324 -24.63 -19.35 4.74
N GLN A 325 -25.53 -20.13 4.18
CA GLN A 325 -26.63 -20.73 4.91
C GLN A 325 -26.15 -22.00 5.60
N LEU A 326 -26.27 -22.03 6.90
CA LEU A 326 -26.05 -23.19 7.77
C LEU A 326 -27.39 -23.75 8.24
N GLU A 327 -27.38 -24.85 8.95
CA GLU A 327 -28.56 -25.38 9.60
C GLU A 327 -29.04 -24.42 10.73
N PRO A 328 -30.35 -24.29 10.94
CA PRO A 328 -30.91 -23.41 11.98
C PRO A 328 -30.64 -23.92 13.39
N GLY A 329 -30.99 -23.09 14.41
CA GLY A 329 -30.88 -23.43 15.80
C GLY A 329 -29.57 -23.08 16.48
N ILE A 330 -28.79 -22.11 15.90
CA ILE A 330 -27.55 -21.63 16.48
C ILE A 330 -27.84 -20.87 17.78
N VAL A 331 -27.23 -21.31 18.88
CA VAL A 331 -27.33 -20.72 20.21
C VAL A 331 -26.13 -19.86 20.54
N GLN A 332 -24.92 -20.30 20.15
CA GLN A 332 -23.67 -19.61 20.43
C GLN A 332 -22.63 -19.93 19.37
N ALA A 333 -21.68 -19.04 19.19
CA ALA A 333 -20.55 -19.25 18.30
C ALA A 333 -19.30 -18.55 18.84
N GLN A 334 -18.13 -19.05 18.45
CA GLN A 334 -16.85 -18.47 18.82
C GLN A 334 -15.79 -18.78 17.76
N PHE A 335 -14.94 -17.78 17.44
CA PHE A 335 -13.77 -18.00 16.61
C PHE A 335 -12.66 -18.71 17.37
N SER A 336 -11.84 -19.47 16.64
CA SER A 336 -10.54 -19.90 17.17
C SER A 336 -9.60 -18.70 17.34
N PRO A 337 -8.63 -18.74 18.25
CA PRO A 337 -7.68 -17.65 18.44
C PRO A 337 -6.90 -17.28 17.17
N ARG A 338 -6.73 -18.20 16.22
CA ARG A 338 -6.08 -17.95 14.91
C ARG A 338 -7.03 -17.44 13.84
N GLY A 339 -8.34 -17.46 14.07
CA GLY A 339 -9.36 -17.11 13.09
C GLY A 339 -9.47 -18.09 11.91
N ASP A 340 -8.93 -19.30 12.04
CA ASP A 340 -8.98 -20.37 11.03
C ASP A 340 -10.15 -21.34 11.21
N SER A 341 -10.87 -21.22 12.32
CA SER A 341 -12.02 -22.07 12.63
C SER A 341 -13.09 -21.27 13.38
N LEU A 342 -14.34 -21.66 13.17
CA LEU A 342 -15.50 -21.13 13.88
C LEU A 342 -16.20 -22.30 14.56
N LEU A 343 -16.35 -22.23 15.88
CA LEU A 343 -17.10 -23.16 16.68
C LEU A 343 -18.53 -22.69 16.85
N ILE A 344 -19.49 -23.53 16.58
CA ILE A 344 -20.92 -23.24 16.68
C ILE A 344 -21.57 -24.25 17.59
N GLU A 345 -22.33 -23.80 18.56
CA GLU A 345 -23.21 -24.61 19.39
C GLU A 345 -24.67 -24.45 18.93
N ARG A 346 -25.31 -25.60 18.72
CA ARG A 346 -26.77 -25.71 18.50
C ARG A 346 -27.41 -26.43 19.66
N ALA A 347 -28.73 -26.38 19.75
CA ALA A 347 -29.45 -27.17 20.73
C ALA A 347 -29.14 -28.67 20.55
N GLY A 348 -28.26 -29.23 21.41
CA GLY A 348 -27.86 -30.62 21.41
C GLY A 348 -26.66 -31.00 20.54
N SER A 349 -25.99 -30.08 19.86
CA SER A 349 -24.80 -30.39 19.08
C SER A 349 -23.80 -29.24 19.04
N TRP A 350 -22.57 -29.59 18.89
CA TRP A 350 -21.42 -28.71 18.68
C TRP A 350 -20.80 -29.02 17.32
N GLN A 351 -20.52 -27.98 16.53
CA GLN A 351 -19.98 -28.12 15.18
C GLN A 351 -18.79 -27.18 15.00
N THR A 352 -17.69 -27.71 14.48
CA THR A 352 -16.51 -26.93 14.09
C THR A 352 -16.49 -26.73 12.60
N LEU A 353 -16.43 -25.47 12.18
CA LEU A 353 -16.29 -25.03 10.79
C LEU A 353 -14.87 -24.55 10.56
N ARG A 354 -14.16 -25.12 9.60
CA ARG A 354 -12.87 -24.63 9.15
C ARG A 354 -13.08 -23.44 8.21
N LEU A 355 -12.42 -22.33 8.52
CA LEU A 355 -12.50 -21.09 7.77
C LEU A 355 -11.16 -20.85 7.06
N ASP A 356 -11.18 -20.87 5.73
CA ASP A 356 -10.05 -20.49 4.91
C ASP A 356 -10.22 -19.04 4.45
N ASN A 357 -9.64 -18.13 5.21
CA ASN A 357 -9.70 -16.67 4.98
C ASN A 357 -8.37 -16.04 5.38
N PRO A 358 -7.28 -16.32 4.65
CA PRO A 358 -5.95 -15.87 5.04
C PRO A 358 -5.76 -14.35 4.95
N TRP A 359 -6.48 -13.67 4.03
CA TRP A 359 -6.30 -12.24 3.76
C TRP A 359 -7.62 -11.46 3.77
N PRO A 360 -8.33 -11.37 4.91
CA PRO A 360 -9.65 -10.73 5.00
C PRO A 360 -9.65 -9.24 4.66
N ASP A 361 -8.50 -8.60 4.82
CA ASP A 361 -8.31 -7.17 4.66
C ASP A 361 -7.89 -6.75 3.24
N VAL A 362 -7.59 -7.71 2.36
CA VAL A 362 -7.07 -7.44 1.03
C VAL A 362 -8.16 -7.68 -0.01
N THR A 363 -8.61 -6.61 -0.63
CA THR A 363 -9.53 -6.65 -1.76
C THR A 363 -9.05 -5.73 -2.87
N TRP A 364 -9.46 -6.00 -4.10
CA TRP A 364 -9.15 -5.11 -5.23
C TRP A 364 -9.53 -3.66 -4.96
N ARG A 365 -10.64 -3.45 -4.24
CA ARG A 365 -11.14 -2.13 -3.86
C ARG A 365 -10.18 -1.37 -2.95
N ASN A 366 -9.53 -2.08 -2.03
CA ASN A 366 -8.61 -1.49 -1.03
C ASN A 366 -7.35 -0.89 -1.66
N PHE A 367 -6.94 -1.35 -2.85
CA PHE A 367 -5.78 -0.81 -3.55
C PHE A 367 -6.04 0.56 -4.19
N TRP A 368 -7.32 0.85 -4.57
CA TRP A 368 -7.65 1.99 -5.43
C TRP A 368 -8.56 3.03 -4.79
N GLN A 369 -9.37 2.64 -3.79
CA GLN A 369 -10.32 3.54 -3.16
C GLN A 369 -9.76 4.08 -1.84
N LYS A 370 -10.22 5.30 -1.47
CA LYS A 370 -9.99 5.85 -0.15
C LYS A 370 -10.73 5.02 0.89
N ILE A 371 -10.02 4.54 1.91
CA ILE A 371 -10.57 3.75 2.99
C ILE A 371 -10.40 4.52 4.29
N TRP A 372 -11.43 4.51 5.12
CA TRP A 372 -11.34 5.08 6.44
C TRP A 372 -10.73 4.06 7.39
N TYR A 373 -9.49 4.30 7.77
CA TYR A 373 -8.75 3.48 8.71
C TYR A 373 -8.91 4.02 10.13
N GLU A 374 -8.74 3.13 11.12
CA GLU A 374 -8.72 3.50 12.53
C GLU A 374 -7.64 4.56 12.80
N ASN A 375 -7.93 5.49 13.72
CA ASN A 375 -7.06 6.63 14.10
C ASN A 375 -6.83 7.69 13.02
N TYR A 376 -7.54 7.64 11.89
CA TYR A 376 -7.45 8.67 10.84
C TYR A 376 -8.69 9.57 10.85
N PRO A 377 -8.54 10.87 10.55
CA PRO A 377 -9.66 11.83 10.59
C PRO A 377 -10.69 11.60 9.48
N GLY A 378 -10.33 10.89 8.43
CA GLY A 378 -11.21 10.61 7.29
C GLY A 378 -10.67 9.50 6.38
N PRO A 379 -11.43 9.13 5.33
CA PRO A 379 -11.00 8.16 4.36
C PRO A 379 -9.85 8.70 3.51
N ASP A 380 -8.76 7.92 3.38
CA ASP A 380 -7.59 8.28 2.59
C ASP A 380 -6.91 7.06 1.96
N TRP A 381 -5.97 7.32 1.04
CA TRP A 381 -5.08 6.32 0.46
C TRP A 381 -3.82 6.20 1.31
N ILE A 382 -3.71 5.12 2.04
CA ILE A 382 -2.60 4.93 2.98
C ILE A 382 -1.84 3.66 2.62
N TRP A 383 -0.52 3.79 2.54
CA TRP A 383 0.39 2.66 2.49
C TRP A 383 1.18 2.60 3.80
N GLN A 384 0.99 1.51 4.52
CA GLN A 384 1.74 1.18 5.73
C GLN A 384 1.71 -0.33 5.89
N SER A 385 2.82 -0.99 5.59
CA SER A 385 2.93 -2.45 5.54
C SER A 385 3.19 -3.07 6.92
N THR A 386 3.90 -2.36 7.79
CA THR A 386 4.34 -2.81 9.12
C THR A 386 4.18 -1.72 10.17
N ALA A 387 4.09 -2.11 11.43
CA ALA A 387 4.20 -1.26 12.61
C ALA A 387 4.68 -2.06 13.82
N ALA A 388 5.08 -1.39 14.88
CA ALA A 388 5.68 -1.99 16.07
C ALA A 388 4.67 -2.70 17.01
N GLY A 389 3.37 -2.62 16.79
CA GLY A 389 2.35 -3.17 17.68
C GLY A 389 1.72 -4.46 17.18
N ASP A 390 1.46 -5.41 18.09
CA ASP A 390 0.84 -6.70 17.77
C ASP A 390 -0.60 -6.59 17.23
N SER A 391 -1.29 -5.50 17.56
CA SER A 391 -2.66 -5.22 17.11
C SER A 391 -2.72 -4.42 15.80
N TYR A 392 -1.60 -4.28 15.11
CA TYR A 392 -1.49 -3.50 13.90
C TYR A 392 -2.18 -4.17 12.71
N GLN A 393 -2.84 -3.35 11.90
CA GLN A 393 -3.47 -3.78 10.65
C GLN A 393 -2.77 -3.13 9.45
N ALA A 394 -2.20 -3.95 8.57
CA ALA A 394 -1.53 -3.48 7.37
C ALA A 394 -2.49 -2.71 6.43
N LYS A 395 -1.99 -1.65 5.81
CA LYS A 395 -2.71 -0.77 4.89
C LYS A 395 -2.01 -0.79 3.54
N PHE A 396 -2.69 -1.23 2.49
CA PHE A 396 -2.10 -1.52 1.19
C PHE A 396 -2.77 -0.72 0.06
N SER A 397 -2.79 0.61 0.15
CA SER A 397 -3.22 1.41 -0.99
C SER A 397 -2.08 1.57 -2.00
N LEU A 398 -2.28 1.15 -3.25
CA LEU A 398 -1.27 1.32 -4.32
C LEU A 398 -1.35 2.69 -4.99
N MET A 399 -2.45 3.42 -4.79
CA MET A 399 -2.70 4.70 -5.45
C MET A 399 -1.60 5.74 -5.24
N PRO A 400 -1.05 5.96 -4.01
CA PRO A 400 0.03 6.92 -3.81
C PRO A 400 1.27 6.62 -4.64
N MET A 401 1.64 5.34 -4.75
CA MET A 401 2.84 4.91 -5.49
C MET A 401 2.65 4.94 -7.00
N VAL A 402 1.46 4.61 -7.48
CA VAL A 402 1.11 4.75 -8.91
C VAL A 402 1.17 6.23 -9.31
N MET A 403 0.54 7.10 -8.52
CA MET A 403 0.57 8.55 -8.77
C MET A 403 1.98 9.12 -8.64
N GLY A 404 2.76 8.66 -7.65
CA GLY A 404 4.16 9.03 -7.49
C GLY A 404 5.00 8.66 -8.72
N THR A 405 4.86 7.43 -9.23
CA THR A 405 5.55 6.97 -10.43
C THR A 405 5.20 7.81 -11.66
N LEU A 406 3.91 8.08 -11.87
CA LEU A 406 3.42 8.87 -12.99
C LEU A 406 3.89 10.33 -12.93
N LYS A 407 3.78 10.97 -11.75
CA LYS A 407 4.23 12.35 -11.52
C LYS A 407 5.73 12.48 -11.81
N ALA A 408 6.55 11.56 -11.26
CA ALA A 408 8.00 11.58 -11.44
C ALA A 408 8.39 11.37 -12.90
N ALA A 409 7.84 10.35 -13.57
CA ALA A 409 8.15 10.04 -14.97
C ALA A 409 7.71 11.16 -15.91
N SER A 410 6.52 11.73 -15.72
CA SER A 410 5.99 12.82 -16.54
C SER A 410 6.83 14.09 -16.40
N LEU A 411 7.20 14.44 -15.17
CA LEU A 411 8.00 15.65 -14.92
C LEU A 411 9.44 15.49 -15.42
N ALA A 412 10.04 14.32 -15.24
CA ALA A 412 11.37 14.03 -15.79
C ALA A 412 11.39 14.11 -17.31
N LEU A 413 10.34 13.60 -17.97
CA LEU A 413 10.22 13.69 -19.42
C LEU A 413 9.99 15.13 -19.88
N LEU A 414 9.23 15.93 -19.12
CA LEU A 414 9.01 17.36 -19.39
C LEU A 414 10.33 18.14 -19.40
N PHE A 415 11.25 17.83 -18.49
CA PHE A 415 12.59 18.45 -18.46
C PHE A 415 13.51 17.88 -19.54
N ALA A 416 13.52 16.56 -19.72
CA ALA A 416 14.46 15.90 -20.65
C ALA A 416 14.14 16.18 -22.13
N THR A 417 12.85 16.20 -22.51
CA THR A 417 12.42 16.26 -23.91
C THR A 417 12.92 17.53 -24.64
N PRO A 418 12.65 18.75 -24.16
CA PRO A 418 13.06 19.95 -24.89
C PRO A 418 14.59 20.03 -25.01
N LEU A 419 15.33 19.64 -23.95
CA LEU A 419 16.77 19.68 -23.94
C LEU A 419 17.38 18.65 -24.91
N ALA A 420 16.90 17.42 -24.88
CA ALA A 420 17.36 16.35 -25.74
C ALA A 420 17.04 16.60 -27.21
N LEU A 421 15.83 17.08 -27.53
CA LEU A 421 15.43 17.39 -28.89
C LEU A 421 16.20 18.58 -29.46
N ALA A 422 16.38 19.64 -28.68
CA ALA A 422 17.17 20.81 -29.11
C ALA A 422 18.63 20.39 -29.39
N ALA A 423 19.22 19.58 -28.52
CA ALA A 423 20.54 19.05 -28.73
C ALA A 423 20.61 18.15 -29.97
N ALA A 424 19.64 17.25 -30.19
CA ALA A 424 19.58 16.39 -31.36
C ALA A 424 19.42 17.18 -32.67
N MET A 425 18.55 18.18 -32.68
CA MET A 425 18.40 19.07 -33.85
C MET A 425 19.68 19.86 -34.16
N TYR A 426 20.34 20.38 -33.11
CA TYR A 426 21.61 21.09 -33.29
C TYR A 426 22.72 20.18 -33.83
N THR A 427 22.91 19.00 -33.25
CA THR A 427 23.96 18.06 -33.69
C THR A 427 23.70 17.45 -35.04
N ALA A 428 22.43 17.17 -35.38
CA ALA A 428 22.07 16.60 -36.66
C ALA A 428 22.16 17.58 -37.81
N TRP A 429 21.82 18.86 -37.63
CA TRP A 429 21.64 19.81 -38.73
C TRP A 429 22.61 20.98 -38.76
N PHE A 430 23.02 21.53 -37.62
CA PHE A 430 23.83 22.74 -37.55
C PHE A 430 25.28 22.51 -37.15
N MET A 431 25.60 21.42 -36.50
CA MET A 431 26.94 21.19 -35.94
C MET A 431 27.96 20.79 -37.01
N ALA A 432 29.14 21.42 -36.95
CA ALA A 432 30.26 21.05 -37.81
C ALA A 432 30.69 19.57 -37.62
N PRO A 433 31.03 18.82 -38.71
CA PRO A 433 31.35 17.39 -38.60
C PRO A 433 32.54 17.07 -37.67
N GLY A 434 33.50 18.00 -37.56
CA GLY A 434 34.65 17.87 -36.66
C GLY A 434 34.26 17.90 -35.18
N LEU A 435 33.36 18.81 -34.82
CA LEU A 435 32.87 18.97 -33.45
C LEU A 435 31.93 17.82 -33.06
N ARG A 436 31.06 17.38 -33.97
CA ARG A 436 30.13 16.27 -33.78
C ARG A 436 30.84 14.97 -33.35
N ARG A 437 32.03 14.68 -33.91
CA ARG A 437 32.84 13.51 -33.55
C ARG A 437 33.22 13.45 -32.06
N TRP A 438 33.24 14.61 -31.38
CA TRP A 438 33.53 14.69 -29.95
C TRP A 438 32.29 14.83 -29.10
N VAL A 439 31.32 15.64 -29.54
CA VAL A 439 30.10 15.93 -28.75
C VAL A 439 29.14 14.74 -28.65
N LYS A 440 28.90 14.02 -29.78
CA LYS A 440 28.02 12.86 -29.79
C LYS A 440 28.49 11.77 -28.82
N PRO A 441 29.75 11.28 -28.86
CA PRO A 441 30.22 10.29 -27.89
C PRO A 441 30.23 10.82 -26.46
N ALA A 442 30.47 12.11 -26.23
CA ALA A 442 30.43 12.70 -24.89
C ALA A 442 29.03 12.63 -24.28
N ILE A 443 27.99 12.94 -25.07
CA ILE A 443 26.59 12.80 -24.61
C ILE A 443 26.22 11.33 -24.42
N GLU A 444 26.62 10.44 -25.30
CA GLU A 444 26.38 9.01 -25.19
C GLU A 444 27.04 8.40 -23.94
N MET A 445 28.27 8.85 -23.59
CA MET A 445 28.92 8.43 -22.33
C MET A 445 28.18 8.86 -21.09
N MET A 446 27.47 10.00 -21.10
CA MET A 446 26.60 10.38 -19.98
C MET A 446 25.48 9.35 -19.74
N GLY A 447 25.00 8.68 -20.80
CA GLY A 447 24.00 7.61 -20.70
C GLY A 447 24.53 6.32 -20.07
N ALA A 448 25.84 6.14 -20.00
CA ALA A 448 26.53 5.00 -19.38
C ALA A 448 26.70 5.19 -17.85
N LEU A 449 26.39 6.37 -17.29
CA LEU A 449 26.49 6.61 -15.86
C LEU A 449 25.50 5.71 -15.10
N PRO A 450 25.94 4.99 -14.05
CA PRO A 450 25.04 4.19 -13.23
C PRO A 450 23.97 5.07 -12.56
N SER A 451 22.71 4.67 -12.66
CA SER A 451 21.58 5.42 -12.06
C SER A 451 21.72 5.60 -10.55
N VAL A 452 22.37 4.65 -9.87
CA VAL A 452 22.71 4.75 -8.43
C VAL A 452 23.58 5.96 -8.15
N VAL A 453 24.61 6.20 -8.97
CA VAL A 453 25.52 7.35 -8.80
C VAL A 453 24.77 8.66 -9.02
N VAL A 454 23.95 8.72 -10.08
CA VAL A 454 23.11 9.90 -10.35
C VAL A 454 22.16 10.17 -9.19
N GLY A 455 21.50 9.12 -8.67
CA GLY A 455 20.61 9.23 -7.52
C GLY A 455 21.31 9.66 -6.23
N LEU A 456 22.51 9.13 -5.98
CA LEU A 456 23.33 9.49 -4.82
C LEU A 456 23.74 10.97 -4.87
N VAL A 457 24.25 11.43 -6.00
CA VAL A 457 24.61 12.84 -6.21
C VAL A 457 23.38 13.73 -6.07
N ALA A 458 22.24 13.32 -6.62
CA ALA A 458 21.00 14.06 -6.50
C ALA A 458 20.51 14.16 -5.06
N GLY A 459 20.50 13.07 -4.31
CA GLY A 459 19.97 13.03 -2.94
C GLY A 459 20.89 13.64 -1.89
N ILE A 460 22.22 13.54 -2.06
CA ILE A 460 23.18 14.01 -1.04
C ILE A 460 23.70 15.40 -1.36
N TRP A 461 24.00 15.67 -2.62
CA TRP A 461 24.61 16.94 -3.01
C TRP A 461 23.57 17.91 -3.61
N LEU A 462 22.81 17.49 -4.62
CA LEU A 462 21.91 18.37 -5.36
C LEU A 462 20.71 18.83 -4.51
N ALA A 463 20.10 17.94 -3.71
CA ALA A 463 18.90 18.24 -2.93
C ALA A 463 19.10 19.43 -1.95
N PRO A 464 20.16 19.46 -1.12
CA PRO A 464 20.39 20.62 -0.24
C PRO A 464 20.64 21.91 -1.02
N HIS A 465 21.42 21.84 -2.12
CA HIS A 465 21.76 23.02 -2.91
C HIS A 465 20.54 23.59 -3.67
N ILE A 466 19.64 22.73 -4.16
CA ILE A 466 18.38 23.18 -4.76
C ILE A 466 17.52 23.90 -3.71
N GLY A 467 17.47 23.43 -2.46
CA GLY A 467 16.74 24.12 -1.39
C GLY A 467 17.23 25.53 -1.16
N GLN A 468 18.55 25.71 -1.12
CA GLN A 468 19.17 27.02 -0.94
C GLN A 468 18.98 27.93 -2.17
N ALA A 469 19.15 27.39 -3.38
CA ALA A 469 19.08 28.14 -4.64
C ALA A 469 17.74 27.97 -5.36
N LEU A 470 16.66 27.68 -4.67
CA LEU A 470 15.36 27.32 -5.26
C LEU A 470 14.84 28.35 -6.27
N VAL A 471 14.91 29.63 -5.95
CA VAL A 471 14.51 30.72 -6.86
C VAL A 471 15.36 30.74 -8.12
N GLY A 472 16.69 30.53 -7.99
CA GLY A 472 17.60 30.45 -9.10
C GLY A 472 17.30 29.25 -10.02
N VAL A 473 17.02 28.09 -9.44
CA VAL A 473 16.67 26.87 -10.19
C VAL A 473 15.37 27.06 -10.99
N LEU A 474 14.37 27.70 -10.42
CA LEU A 474 13.11 27.97 -11.11
C LEU A 474 13.25 29.05 -12.21
N LEU A 475 14.14 30.01 -12.04
CA LEU A 475 14.43 31.05 -13.02
C LEU A 475 15.37 30.59 -14.14
N LEU A 476 16.13 29.52 -13.91
CA LEU A 476 17.19 29.06 -14.81
C LEU A 476 16.71 28.78 -16.25
N PRO A 477 15.58 28.11 -16.52
CA PRO A 477 15.09 27.92 -17.89
C PRO A 477 14.79 29.24 -18.60
N LEU A 478 14.24 30.22 -17.88
CA LEU A 478 13.87 31.52 -18.41
C LEU A 478 15.12 32.37 -18.75
N THR A 479 16.09 32.37 -17.84
CA THR A 479 17.36 33.13 -18.04
C THR A 479 18.20 32.53 -19.14
N LEU A 480 18.27 31.21 -19.26
CA LEU A 480 18.98 30.55 -20.36
C LEU A 480 18.30 30.81 -21.72
N ALA A 481 16.96 30.70 -21.79
CA ALA A 481 16.21 31.00 -23.00
C ALA A 481 16.37 32.47 -23.40
N GLY A 482 16.30 33.39 -22.46
CA GLY A 482 16.55 34.82 -22.68
C GLY A 482 17.96 35.09 -23.18
N THR A 483 18.97 34.44 -22.59
CA THR A 483 20.38 34.56 -23.04
C THR A 483 20.57 34.06 -24.46
N LEU A 484 19.99 32.90 -24.80
CA LEU A 484 20.05 32.35 -26.15
C LEU A 484 19.40 33.28 -27.19
N LEU A 485 18.24 33.85 -26.86
CA LEU A 485 17.58 34.85 -27.72
C LEU A 485 18.42 36.11 -27.91
N LEU A 486 18.98 36.65 -26.84
CA LEU A 486 19.86 37.82 -26.90
C LEU A 486 21.13 37.50 -27.74
N CYS A 487 21.76 36.35 -27.53
CA CYS A 487 22.88 35.92 -28.34
C CYS A 487 22.52 35.79 -29.82
N GLY A 488 21.34 35.27 -30.15
CA GLY A 488 20.82 35.20 -31.51
C GLY A 488 20.69 36.61 -32.15
N VAL A 489 20.14 37.57 -31.46
CA VAL A 489 20.01 38.98 -31.94
C VAL A 489 21.37 39.64 -32.10
N PHE A 490 22.27 39.48 -31.12
CA PHE A 490 23.59 40.11 -31.17
C PHE A 490 24.59 39.38 -32.08
N SER A 491 24.34 38.11 -32.45
CA SER A 491 25.21 37.36 -33.37
C SER A 491 25.41 38.06 -34.71
N ALA A 492 24.40 38.81 -35.15
CA ALA A 492 24.51 39.64 -36.40
C ALA A 492 25.54 40.76 -36.30
N ARG A 493 25.97 41.14 -35.09
CA ARG A 493 27.00 42.19 -34.88
C ARG A 493 28.40 41.66 -34.68
N LEU A 494 28.58 40.31 -34.61
CA LEU A 494 29.88 39.70 -34.45
C LEU A 494 30.72 39.81 -35.73
N PRO A 495 32.08 39.96 -35.62
CA PRO A 495 32.98 39.94 -36.76
C PRO A 495 32.87 38.63 -37.54
N PRO A 496 33.05 38.65 -38.88
CA PRO A 496 32.92 37.45 -39.74
C PRO A 496 33.77 36.25 -39.31
N ARG A 497 34.90 36.53 -38.63
CA ARG A 497 35.81 35.48 -38.13
C ARG A 497 35.18 34.57 -37.03
N TRP A 498 34.19 35.12 -36.28
CA TRP A 498 33.54 34.42 -35.20
C TRP A 498 32.19 33.77 -35.60
N ARG A 499 31.67 34.12 -36.79
CA ARG A 499 30.47 33.52 -37.37
C ARG A 499 30.72 32.19 -38.07
N GLN A 500 31.95 31.66 -38.04
CA GLN A 500 32.24 30.35 -38.64
C GLN A 500 31.60 29.22 -37.83
N PRO A 501 30.98 28.20 -38.47
CA PRO A 501 30.36 27.07 -37.80
C PRO A 501 31.33 26.41 -36.80
N GLY A 502 30.91 26.30 -35.53
CA GLY A 502 31.69 25.71 -34.43
C GLY A 502 32.48 26.71 -33.58
N ARG A 503 32.82 27.92 -34.07
CA ARG A 503 33.48 28.95 -33.24
C ARG A 503 32.51 29.71 -32.35
N GLU A 504 31.24 29.77 -32.73
CA GLU A 504 30.16 30.35 -31.94
C GLU A 504 30.03 29.68 -30.56
N VAL A 505 30.29 28.37 -30.48
CA VAL A 505 30.22 27.58 -29.23
C VAL A 505 31.27 28.05 -28.22
N LEU A 506 32.46 28.52 -28.69
CA LEU A 506 33.53 29.02 -27.82
C LEU A 506 33.14 30.29 -27.06
N ILE A 507 32.19 31.07 -27.58
CA ILE A 507 31.66 32.26 -26.91
C ILE A 507 30.40 31.89 -26.11
N LEU A 508 29.50 31.12 -26.71
CA LEU A 508 28.23 30.78 -26.15
C LEU A 508 28.34 29.93 -24.86
N LEU A 509 29.26 28.96 -24.87
CA LEU A 509 29.39 28.04 -23.72
C LEU A 509 29.90 28.75 -22.44
N PRO A 510 30.97 29.59 -22.46
CA PRO A 510 31.37 30.34 -21.27
C PRO A 510 30.28 31.34 -20.80
N LEU A 511 29.54 31.94 -21.73
CA LEU A 511 28.47 32.88 -21.40
C LEU A 511 27.28 32.16 -20.73
N LEU A 512 26.87 31.02 -21.28
CA LEU A 512 25.81 30.21 -20.65
C LEU A 512 26.24 29.72 -19.27
N LEU A 513 27.50 29.31 -19.10
CA LEU A 513 28.03 28.92 -17.80
C LEU A 513 28.00 30.08 -16.81
N LEU A 514 28.43 31.26 -17.22
CA LEU A 514 28.42 32.47 -16.41
C LEU A 514 26.97 32.85 -15.98
N VAL A 515 26.04 32.84 -16.95
CA VAL A 515 24.64 33.14 -16.67
C VAL A 515 24.03 32.10 -15.73
N THR A 516 24.33 30.82 -15.91
CA THR A 516 23.88 29.76 -15.00
C THR A 516 24.37 30.01 -13.58
N LEU A 517 25.68 30.28 -13.41
CA LEU A 517 26.26 30.56 -12.11
C LEU A 517 25.65 31.81 -11.46
N LEU A 518 25.48 32.87 -12.24
CA LEU A 518 24.83 34.10 -11.74
C LEU A 518 23.36 33.89 -11.36
N THR A 519 22.60 33.13 -12.17
CA THR A 519 21.19 32.81 -11.89
C THR A 519 21.03 31.97 -10.64
N LEU A 520 21.95 31.07 -10.38
CA LEU A 520 21.92 30.25 -9.17
C LEU A 520 22.39 31.02 -7.94
N TRP A 521 23.41 31.83 -8.07
CA TRP A 521 24.07 32.51 -6.95
C TRP A 521 23.39 33.84 -6.53
N LEU A 522 22.97 34.70 -7.49
CA LEU A 522 22.45 36.02 -7.18
C LEU A 522 21.14 35.97 -6.35
N PRO A 523 20.14 35.10 -6.63
CA PRO A 523 18.96 35.02 -5.80
C PRO A 523 19.26 34.52 -4.37
N THR A 524 20.27 33.70 -4.15
CA THR A 524 20.63 33.23 -2.80
C THR A 524 21.15 34.35 -1.89
N LEU A 525 21.72 35.41 -2.47
CA LEU A 525 22.11 36.60 -1.72
C LEU A 525 20.93 37.47 -1.30
N LEU A 526 19.87 37.50 -2.13
CA LEU A 526 18.70 38.30 -1.89
C LEU A 526 17.64 37.61 -1.03
N ILE A 527 17.49 36.32 -1.21
CA ILE A 527 16.51 35.47 -0.54
C ILE A 527 17.24 34.19 -0.12
N PRO A 528 17.97 34.19 1.01
CA PRO A 528 18.60 33.01 1.53
C PRO A 528 17.53 32.00 1.97
N ASP A 529 17.82 30.72 1.80
CA ASP A 529 17.00 29.59 2.25
C ASP A 529 15.51 29.67 1.85
N ALA A 530 15.27 30.02 0.58
CA ALA A 530 13.92 30.18 0.02
C ALA A 530 13.06 28.92 0.18
N GLY A 531 13.66 27.74 0.35
CA GLY A 531 12.97 26.50 0.67
C GLY A 531 12.21 26.56 1.99
N ASP A 532 12.77 27.23 3.01
CA ASP A 532 12.15 27.33 4.35
C ASP A 532 10.90 28.23 4.37
N TRP A 533 10.72 29.05 3.35
CA TRP A 533 9.55 29.92 3.20
C TRP A 533 8.32 29.19 2.65
N LEU A 534 8.53 28.00 2.10
CA LEU A 534 7.45 27.21 1.55
C LEU A 534 6.91 26.22 2.60
N PRO A 535 5.62 26.27 2.91
CA PRO A 535 5.02 25.28 3.79
C PRO A 535 5.21 23.88 3.18
N HIS A 536 5.68 22.94 3.99
CA HIS A 536 5.91 21.56 3.61
C HIS A 536 7.01 21.31 2.55
N TYR A 537 8.05 22.16 2.50
CA TYR A 537 9.22 21.92 1.66
C TYR A 537 10.05 20.76 2.24
N GLU A 538 10.19 19.70 1.48
CA GLU A 538 11.11 18.59 1.80
C GLU A 538 12.37 18.72 0.94
N GLN A 539 13.56 18.54 1.53
CA GLN A 539 14.82 18.62 0.77
C GLN A 539 14.88 17.61 -0.36
N ARG A 540 14.46 16.35 -0.09
CA ARG A 540 14.36 15.29 -1.07
C ARG A 540 12.94 15.22 -1.60
N ASN A 541 12.70 15.85 -2.73
CA ASN A 541 11.38 16.08 -3.27
C ASN A 541 11.26 15.67 -4.75
N LEU A 542 10.05 15.75 -5.28
CA LEU A 542 9.74 15.43 -6.67
C LEU A 542 10.56 16.26 -7.67
N LEU A 543 10.83 17.54 -7.41
CA LEU A 543 11.61 18.40 -8.31
C LEU A 543 13.04 17.87 -8.47
N VAL A 544 13.71 17.60 -7.34
CA VAL A 544 15.08 17.04 -7.32
C VAL A 544 15.16 15.72 -8.09
N ALA A 545 14.21 14.83 -7.81
CA ALA A 545 14.15 13.54 -8.48
C ALA A 545 13.89 13.67 -9.99
N ALA A 546 12.97 14.55 -10.38
CA ALA A 546 12.63 14.77 -11.80
C ALA A 546 13.79 15.40 -12.59
N LEU A 547 14.55 16.30 -11.98
CA LEU A 547 15.76 16.86 -12.60
C LEU A 547 16.85 15.80 -12.79
N ALA A 548 17.09 14.99 -11.75
CA ALA A 548 18.09 13.90 -11.83
C ALA A 548 17.69 12.82 -12.84
N MET A 549 16.42 12.41 -12.86
CA MET A 549 15.88 11.48 -13.85
C MET A 549 15.94 12.10 -15.26
N GLY A 550 15.56 13.37 -15.39
CA GLY A 550 15.62 14.11 -16.64
C GLY A 550 17.05 14.10 -17.21
N PHE A 551 18.04 14.40 -16.38
CA PHE A 551 19.45 14.31 -16.76
C PHE A 551 19.85 12.91 -17.26
N ALA A 552 19.40 11.85 -16.61
CA ALA A 552 19.68 10.47 -17.01
C ALA A 552 18.94 10.04 -18.30
N LEU A 553 17.81 10.70 -18.63
CA LEU A 553 17.01 10.41 -19.83
C LEU A 553 17.52 11.16 -21.07
N VAL A 554 18.14 12.34 -20.90
CA VAL A 554 18.63 13.18 -22.01
C VAL A 554 19.47 12.42 -23.01
N PRO A 555 20.51 11.63 -22.64
CA PRO A 555 21.34 10.92 -23.62
C PRO A 555 20.54 9.93 -24.46
N LEU A 556 19.62 9.21 -23.85
CA LEU A 556 18.79 8.21 -24.53
C LEU A 556 17.87 8.85 -25.58
N ILE A 557 17.13 9.89 -25.16
CA ILE A 557 16.22 10.61 -26.05
C ILE A 557 16.98 11.33 -27.15
N PHE A 558 18.14 11.91 -26.82
CA PHE A 558 19.05 12.58 -27.75
C PHE A 558 19.50 11.62 -28.86
N THR A 559 20.11 10.48 -28.51
CA THR A 559 20.66 9.54 -29.46
C THR A 559 19.60 9.01 -30.43
N LEU A 560 18.44 8.57 -29.88
CA LEU A 560 17.35 8.05 -30.72
C LEU A 560 16.71 9.13 -31.59
N SER A 561 16.60 10.36 -31.11
CA SER A 561 16.05 11.48 -31.90
C SER A 561 17.03 11.96 -32.96
N GLU A 562 18.32 11.99 -32.66
CA GLU A 562 19.36 12.33 -33.62
C GLU A 562 19.44 11.30 -34.75
N ASP A 563 19.38 10.00 -34.42
CA ASP A 563 19.36 8.92 -35.42
C ASP A 563 18.07 8.99 -36.28
N ALA A 564 16.94 9.38 -35.71
CA ALA A 564 15.70 9.60 -36.45
C ALA A 564 15.80 10.78 -37.42
N LEU A 565 16.45 11.88 -37.03
CA LEU A 565 16.70 13.04 -37.90
C LEU A 565 17.63 12.67 -39.04
N PHE A 566 18.66 11.83 -38.80
CA PHE A 566 19.57 11.34 -39.80
C PHE A 566 18.95 10.35 -40.78
N SER A 567 17.93 9.62 -40.37
CA SER A 567 17.23 8.65 -41.23
C SER A 567 16.42 9.31 -42.37
N VAL A 568 16.17 10.63 -42.26
CA VAL A 568 15.48 11.38 -43.35
C VAL A 568 16.39 11.51 -44.54
N PRO A 569 15.94 11.17 -45.77
CA PRO A 569 16.76 11.23 -46.99
C PRO A 569 17.36 12.63 -47.23
N ALA A 570 18.67 12.72 -47.39
CA ALA A 570 19.36 14.00 -47.59
C ALA A 570 18.86 14.78 -48.83
N ALA A 571 18.36 14.08 -49.84
CA ALA A 571 17.78 14.66 -51.04
C ALA A 571 16.59 15.59 -50.75
N LEU A 572 15.75 15.27 -49.75
CA LEU A 572 14.62 16.12 -49.34
C LEU A 572 15.10 17.45 -48.75
N GLY A 573 16.12 17.38 -47.88
CA GLY A 573 16.71 18.58 -47.30
C GLY A 573 17.40 19.45 -48.34
N GLN A 574 18.19 18.86 -49.24
CA GLN A 574 18.88 19.56 -50.33
C GLN A 574 17.91 20.18 -51.33
N GLY A 575 16.83 19.45 -51.69
CA GLY A 575 15.76 19.98 -52.55
C GLY A 575 15.06 21.20 -51.96
N SER A 576 14.76 21.17 -50.66
CA SER A 576 14.17 22.31 -49.94
C SER A 576 15.10 23.53 -49.95
N LEU A 577 16.40 23.36 -49.71
CA LEU A 577 17.39 24.44 -49.77
C LEU A 577 17.54 24.99 -51.19
N ALA A 578 17.52 24.13 -52.23
CA ALA A 578 17.58 24.53 -53.62
C ALA A 578 16.38 25.38 -54.06
N LEU A 579 15.21 25.16 -53.46
CA LEU A 579 14.01 25.98 -53.62
C LEU A 579 14.04 27.32 -52.86
N GLY A 580 15.14 27.63 -52.17
CA GLY A 580 15.33 28.91 -51.46
C GLY A 580 14.84 28.90 -49.99
N ALA A 581 14.49 27.75 -49.41
CA ALA A 581 14.16 27.68 -48.01
C ALA A 581 15.40 27.91 -47.13
N THR A 582 15.21 28.54 -45.96
CA THR A 582 16.30 28.70 -44.99
C THR A 582 16.59 27.33 -44.29
N PRO A 583 17.79 27.15 -43.75
CA PRO A 583 18.12 25.92 -43.00
C PRO A 583 17.12 25.61 -41.88
N TRP A 584 16.62 26.64 -41.18
CA TRP A 584 15.61 26.49 -40.13
C TRP A 584 14.24 26.05 -40.72
N GLN A 585 13.80 26.65 -41.83
CA GLN A 585 12.59 26.26 -42.52
C GLN A 585 12.64 24.82 -43.02
N THR A 586 13.79 24.43 -43.59
CA THR A 586 14.02 23.05 -44.04
C THR A 586 13.96 22.08 -42.84
N LEU A 587 14.63 22.38 -41.73
CA LEU A 587 14.60 21.55 -40.54
C LEU A 587 13.15 21.40 -40.00
N THR A 588 12.45 22.49 -39.83
CA THR A 588 11.13 22.48 -39.13
C THR A 588 9.99 22.00 -40.03
N ARG A 589 10.05 22.22 -41.36
CA ARG A 589 8.95 21.89 -42.28
C ARG A 589 9.18 20.61 -43.09
N VAL A 590 10.40 20.12 -43.19
CA VAL A 590 10.75 18.94 -44.01
C VAL A 590 11.34 17.85 -43.15
N VAL A 591 12.45 18.13 -42.45
CA VAL A 591 13.20 17.10 -41.72
C VAL A 591 12.48 16.64 -40.46
N LEU A 592 12.00 17.58 -39.63
CA LEU A 592 11.34 17.27 -38.37
C LEU A 592 10.02 16.49 -38.56
N PRO A 593 9.13 16.84 -39.51
CA PRO A 593 7.96 16.01 -39.81
C PRO A 593 8.34 14.62 -40.32
N GLY A 594 9.36 14.50 -41.16
CA GLY A 594 9.84 13.19 -41.65
C GLY A 594 10.41 12.32 -40.53
N ALA A 595 11.10 12.93 -39.54
CA ALA A 595 11.65 12.23 -38.39
C ALA A 595 10.63 12.00 -37.25
N SER A 596 9.42 12.53 -37.34
CA SER A 596 8.46 12.58 -36.23
C SER A 596 8.12 11.23 -35.62
N ALA A 597 8.02 10.16 -36.43
CA ALA A 597 7.76 8.81 -35.94
C ALA A 597 8.92 8.27 -35.09
N GLY A 598 10.17 8.55 -35.48
CA GLY A 598 11.34 8.17 -34.72
C GLY A 598 11.51 8.97 -33.42
N ILE A 599 11.26 10.28 -33.48
CA ILE A 599 11.28 11.16 -32.30
C ILE A 599 10.22 10.73 -31.28
N PHE A 600 9.01 10.44 -31.75
CA PHE A 600 7.96 9.93 -30.89
C PHE A 600 8.36 8.60 -30.22
N ALA A 601 8.97 7.69 -30.97
CA ALA A 601 9.49 6.44 -30.41
C ALA A 601 10.56 6.69 -29.33
N ALA A 602 11.48 7.64 -29.56
CA ALA A 602 12.50 8.04 -28.60
C ALA A 602 11.89 8.54 -27.28
N LEU A 603 10.84 9.37 -27.35
CA LEU A 603 10.12 9.87 -26.18
C LEU A 603 9.41 8.76 -25.40
N MET A 604 8.78 7.83 -26.12
CA MET A 604 8.07 6.72 -25.48
C MET A 604 9.01 5.70 -24.83
N ILE A 605 10.16 5.43 -25.45
CA ILE A 605 11.21 4.60 -24.84
C ILE A 605 11.75 5.29 -23.58
N GLY A 606 11.98 6.63 -23.66
CA GLY A 606 12.35 7.44 -22.51
C GLY A 606 11.33 7.35 -21.38
N LEU A 607 10.03 7.45 -21.69
CA LEU A 607 8.94 7.31 -20.71
C LEU A 607 8.92 5.91 -20.06
N GLY A 608 9.06 4.85 -20.87
CA GLY A 608 9.13 3.48 -20.37
C GLY A 608 10.29 3.27 -19.40
N ARG A 609 11.45 3.85 -19.69
CA ARG A 609 12.62 3.84 -18.79
C ARG A 609 12.34 4.65 -17.51
N ALA A 610 11.75 5.83 -17.62
CA ALA A 610 11.43 6.69 -16.48
C ALA A 610 10.48 6.01 -15.49
N VAL A 611 9.47 5.31 -15.99
CA VAL A 611 8.50 4.56 -15.16
C VAL A 611 9.18 3.42 -14.39
N GLY A 612 10.16 2.77 -15.00
CA GLY A 612 10.94 1.69 -14.36
C GLY A 612 12.11 2.16 -13.51
N GLU A 613 12.39 3.48 -13.44
CA GLU A 613 13.55 3.98 -12.69
C GLU A 613 13.35 3.80 -11.18
N THR A 614 14.31 3.13 -10.56
CA THR A 614 14.24 2.75 -9.15
C THR A 614 15.21 3.55 -8.30
N MET A 615 16.49 3.55 -8.68
CA MET A 615 17.57 4.03 -7.80
C MET A 615 17.61 5.55 -7.67
N ILE A 616 17.32 6.29 -8.75
CA ILE A 616 17.26 7.74 -8.68
C ILE A 616 16.10 8.16 -7.77
N LEU A 617 14.93 7.55 -7.94
CA LEU A 617 13.77 7.83 -7.09
C LEU A 617 14.03 7.45 -5.62
N LEU A 618 14.61 6.28 -5.38
CA LEU A 618 14.94 5.82 -4.03
C LEU A 618 15.86 6.80 -3.28
N MET A 619 16.85 7.36 -3.97
CA MET A 619 17.88 8.23 -3.37
C MET A 619 17.48 9.71 -3.31
N ALA A 620 16.76 10.20 -4.32
CA ALA A 620 16.46 11.62 -4.49
C ALA A 620 15.12 12.07 -3.92
N THR A 621 14.22 11.13 -3.53
CA THR A 621 12.95 11.47 -2.86
C THR A 621 12.98 11.07 -1.39
N GLY A 622 12.09 11.66 -0.59
CA GLY A 622 11.90 11.31 0.82
C GLY A 622 11.25 9.95 1.07
N ASN A 623 10.87 9.22 0.02
CA ASN A 623 10.19 7.91 0.06
C ASN A 623 8.89 7.90 0.89
N THR A 624 8.22 9.02 1.00
CA THR A 624 6.92 9.14 1.67
C THR A 624 5.79 8.74 0.71
N PRO A 625 4.95 7.74 1.06
CA PRO A 625 3.85 7.30 0.20
C PRO A 625 2.65 8.27 0.29
N GLN A 626 2.78 9.45 -0.30
CA GLN A 626 1.75 10.50 -0.32
C GLN A 626 1.11 10.61 -1.71
N SER A 627 -0.22 10.72 -1.78
CA SER A 627 -0.95 10.94 -3.03
C SER A 627 -1.11 12.42 -3.37
N GLU A 628 -1.26 13.26 -2.37
CA GLU A 628 -1.58 14.70 -2.49
C GLU A 628 -0.34 15.60 -2.47
N GLY A 629 0.86 15.04 -2.38
CA GLY A 629 2.12 15.80 -2.38
C GLY A 629 2.32 16.64 -3.63
N GLY A 630 2.79 17.87 -3.45
CA GLY A 630 3.14 18.83 -4.51
C GLY A 630 4.53 18.57 -5.10
N LEU A 631 5.03 19.57 -5.86
CA LEU A 631 6.35 19.52 -6.49
C LEU A 631 7.50 19.45 -5.47
N PHE A 632 7.31 20.01 -4.29
CA PHE A 632 8.32 20.14 -3.24
C PHE A 632 8.16 19.10 -2.12
N SER A 633 7.27 18.16 -2.26
CA SER A 633 7.10 17.06 -1.31
C SER A 633 7.76 15.77 -1.81
N GLY A 634 8.13 14.91 -0.87
CA GLY A 634 8.61 13.56 -1.15
C GLY A 634 7.51 12.70 -1.77
N LEU A 635 7.92 11.67 -2.46
CA LEU A 635 7.02 10.67 -3.00
C LEU A 635 7.65 9.28 -2.91
N ARG A 636 6.82 8.25 -3.08
CA ARG A 636 7.28 6.87 -3.25
C ARG A 636 6.77 6.31 -4.57
N ALA A 637 7.67 5.76 -5.37
CA ALA A 637 7.32 5.08 -6.62
C ALA A 637 7.09 3.59 -6.39
N LEU A 638 6.38 2.92 -7.31
CA LEU A 638 6.15 1.47 -7.26
C LEU A 638 7.47 0.68 -7.24
N SER A 639 8.41 1.02 -8.10
CA SER A 639 9.73 0.37 -8.18
C SER A 639 10.55 0.57 -6.90
N ALA A 640 10.57 1.79 -6.34
CA ALA A 640 11.25 2.10 -5.10
C ALA A 640 10.61 1.37 -3.91
N ASN A 641 9.28 1.26 -3.86
CA ASN A 641 8.56 0.54 -2.83
C ASN A 641 8.94 -0.94 -2.78
N ILE A 642 9.02 -1.60 -3.96
CA ILE A 642 9.47 -2.99 -4.05
C ILE A 642 10.91 -3.13 -3.52
N ALA A 643 11.81 -2.24 -3.91
CA ALA A 643 13.21 -2.29 -3.48
C ALA A 643 13.40 -2.10 -1.97
N ILE A 644 12.57 -1.23 -1.36
CA ILE A 644 12.64 -0.95 0.09
C ILE A 644 12.05 -2.10 0.90
N GLU A 645 10.88 -2.59 0.53
CA GLU A 645 10.07 -3.44 1.42
C GLU A 645 10.19 -4.95 1.11
N MET A 646 10.67 -5.35 -0.08
CA MET A 646 10.81 -6.76 -0.43
C MET A 646 11.76 -7.53 0.52
N PRO A 647 12.90 -6.97 0.97
CA PRO A 647 13.78 -7.68 1.91
C PRO A 647 13.14 -7.96 3.29
N GLU A 648 12.15 -7.15 3.69
CA GLU A 648 11.47 -7.25 4.99
C GLU A 648 10.18 -8.09 4.92
N ALA A 649 9.70 -8.37 3.72
CA ALA A 649 8.44 -9.07 3.52
C ALA A 649 8.61 -10.58 3.73
N ALA A 650 7.90 -11.15 4.71
CA ALA A 650 7.89 -12.59 4.93
C ALA A 650 7.31 -13.33 3.72
N ALA A 651 8.01 -14.34 3.24
CA ALA A 651 7.59 -15.12 2.08
C ALA A 651 6.18 -15.69 2.25
N GLY A 652 5.33 -15.49 1.24
CA GLY A 652 3.95 -15.95 1.26
C GLY A 652 2.96 -15.08 2.05
N SER A 653 3.40 -14.02 2.74
CA SER A 653 2.52 -13.08 3.45
C SER A 653 1.68 -12.22 2.48
N ALA A 654 0.66 -11.54 2.99
CA ALA A 654 -0.11 -10.55 2.23
C ALA A 654 0.81 -9.43 1.69
N HIS A 655 1.71 -8.91 2.53
CA HIS A 655 2.69 -7.89 2.16
C HIS A 655 3.56 -8.34 0.98
N TYR A 656 4.16 -9.53 1.07
CA TYR A 656 4.93 -10.14 -0.01
C TYR A 656 4.15 -10.20 -1.34
N ARG A 657 2.92 -10.71 -1.30
CA ARG A 657 2.07 -10.85 -2.49
C ARG A 657 1.66 -9.50 -3.08
N VAL A 658 1.41 -8.48 -2.25
CA VAL A 658 1.09 -7.12 -2.71
C VAL A 658 2.29 -6.44 -3.36
N LEU A 659 3.52 -6.70 -2.90
CA LEU A 659 4.73 -6.23 -3.59
C LEU A 659 4.88 -6.90 -4.98
N PHE A 660 4.56 -8.19 -5.11
CA PHE A 660 4.49 -8.84 -6.42
C PHE A 660 3.37 -8.32 -7.30
N LEU A 661 2.23 -7.93 -6.71
CA LEU A 661 1.18 -7.21 -7.45
C LEU A 661 1.70 -5.86 -7.97
N SER A 662 2.47 -5.13 -7.17
CA SER A 662 3.11 -3.88 -7.59
C SER A 662 4.08 -4.11 -8.77
N ALA A 663 4.87 -5.19 -8.73
CA ALA A 663 5.76 -5.59 -9.83
C ALA A 663 4.97 -5.98 -11.10
N LEU A 664 3.90 -6.75 -10.95
CA LEU A 664 3.01 -7.12 -12.06
C LEU A 664 2.36 -5.89 -12.69
N MET A 665 1.95 -4.92 -11.88
CA MET A 665 1.38 -3.66 -12.36
C MET A 665 2.41 -2.81 -13.12
N LEU A 666 3.62 -2.72 -12.61
CA LEU A 666 4.70 -2.01 -13.28
C LEU A 666 5.01 -2.64 -14.65
N LEU A 667 5.08 -3.98 -14.70
CA LEU A 667 5.26 -4.72 -15.95
C LEU A 667 4.11 -4.49 -16.94
N LEU A 668 2.87 -4.56 -16.47
CA LEU A 668 1.68 -4.32 -17.29
C LEU A 668 1.64 -2.88 -17.80
N PHE A 669 1.96 -1.92 -16.94
CA PHE A 669 1.98 -0.51 -17.30
C PHE A 669 3.02 -0.20 -18.38
N THR A 670 4.25 -0.72 -18.23
CA THR A 670 5.30 -0.57 -19.25
C THR A 670 4.94 -1.28 -20.56
N LEU A 671 4.31 -2.46 -20.49
CA LEU A 671 3.84 -3.18 -21.66
C LEU A 671 2.77 -2.38 -22.44
N VAL A 672 1.80 -1.80 -21.72
CA VAL A 672 0.73 -0.98 -22.32
C VAL A 672 1.34 0.26 -22.99
N ILE A 673 2.21 1.00 -22.29
CA ILE A 673 2.87 2.19 -22.83
C ILE A 673 3.64 1.85 -24.11
N ASN A 674 4.47 0.79 -24.07
CA ASN A 674 5.28 0.40 -25.21
C ASN A 674 4.42 -0.08 -26.39
N THR A 675 3.31 -0.79 -26.13
CA THR A 675 2.39 -1.23 -27.17
C THR A 675 1.67 -0.05 -27.82
N VAL A 676 1.17 0.89 -27.02
CA VAL A 676 0.53 2.12 -27.55
C VAL A 676 1.55 2.96 -28.35
N ALA A 677 2.77 3.08 -27.85
CA ALA A 677 3.85 3.75 -28.56
C ALA A 677 4.13 3.15 -29.92
N GLU A 678 4.23 1.81 -29.99
CA GLU A 678 4.47 1.11 -31.26
C GLU A 678 3.32 1.27 -32.25
N LEU A 679 2.07 1.20 -31.79
CA LEU A 679 0.91 1.43 -32.63
C LEU A 679 0.87 2.86 -33.23
N ILE A 680 1.21 3.87 -32.41
CA ILE A 680 1.26 5.26 -32.87
C ILE A 680 2.44 5.43 -33.85
N ARG A 681 3.60 4.86 -33.55
CA ARG A 681 4.77 4.87 -34.45
C ARG A 681 4.43 4.29 -35.82
N GLN A 682 3.76 3.14 -35.86
CA GLN A 682 3.35 2.50 -37.12
C GLN A 682 2.36 3.36 -37.89
N ARG A 683 1.39 4.01 -37.23
CA ARG A 683 0.45 4.92 -37.89
C ARG A 683 1.14 6.16 -38.47
N LEU A 684 2.08 6.74 -37.73
CA LEU A 684 2.86 7.90 -38.21
C LEU A 684 3.70 7.49 -39.41
N ARG A 685 4.39 6.36 -39.37
CA ARG A 685 5.19 5.86 -40.50
C ARG A 685 4.35 5.63 -41.74
N GLN A 686 3.19 5.02 -41.63
CA GLN A 686 2.28 4.77 -42.77
C GLN A 686 1.79 6.08 -43.43
N ARG A 687 1.51 7.13 -42.64
CA ARG A 687 1.10 8.42 -43.19
C ARG A 687 2.20 9.08 -44.03
N TYR A 688 3.46 8.94 -43.63
CA TYR A 688 4.57 9.58 -44.35
C TYR A 688 5.05 8.73 -45.54
N SER A 689 4.99 7.39 -45.50
CA SER A 689 5.33 6.54 -46.65
C SER A 689 4.32 6.63 -47.81
N GLN A 690 3.05 6.84 -47.53
CA GLN A 690 2.04 7.05 -48.57
C GLN A 690 2.23 8.37 -49.37
N HIS A 691 2.89 9.37 -48.75
CA HIS A 691 3.22 10.61 -49.47
C HIS A 691 4.47 10.45 -50.34
N GLU A 692 5.34 9.49 -50.05
CA GLU A 692 6.51 9.17 -50.90
C GLU A 692 6.12 8.35 -52.15
N GLU A 693 5.09 7.50 -52.07
CA GLU A 693 4.59 6.75 -53.23
C GLU A 693 3.68 7.58 -54.17
N GLN A 694 3.18 8.72 -53.69
CA GLN A 694 2.30 9.65 -54.48
C GLN A 694 3.06 10.83 -55.06
N ALA A 695 4.33 11.06 -54.68
CA ALA A 695 5.21 12.08 -55.21
C ALA A 695 6.23 11.47 -56.19
#